data_1ffbe821ef0a687e2dc748fa0001dc4c
#
_entry.id   1ffbe821ef0a687e2dc748fa0001dc4c
#
_cell.length_a   1.000
_cell.length_b   1.000
_cell.length_c   1.000
_cell.angle_alpha   90.00
_cell.angle_beta   90.00
_cell.angle_gamma   90.00
#
_symmetry.space_group_name_H-M   'P 1'
#
loop_
_entity.id
_entity.type
_entity.pdbx_description
1 polymer ?
#
loop_
_entity_poly.entity_id
_entity_poly.type
_entity_poly.pdbx_seq_one_letter_code
_entity_poly.pdbx_strand_id
1 'polypeptide(L)'
;MSGPLEHLRGHVRGHRRLAALATALAATLAVLIPATPAAAASETKQSPWTGTWATAQHASYDPGTSEVTVRIPVRVSAGGASVRIRLTNAFTTEPVTIGHATVGRRDDGPAVAKPYEVRFGGKDEVTIPAGEQAVSDAVRIPVPARSDLVVSLYFPGRLTHVSQHWMGLQTVYWTPDGGGDHAGDAEGTAFTRTDSTFPFLTGVDVRGGDTAGSVVALGDSITDGASSTANANRRWPDYLAGRLSACSSTAGVLNEGISGNRITAGVDGNPSALERLERDALSQPGARTVILFEGVNDLSWGGATGDQVIDGMKEISRRVHGRGLRLIGATVVPYRGWGDWWTEAKEADRQKVNAFVRDSGGVFDDYADFDKAVRDPDDPTRYAAAFDSGDHLHPSDTGMKAFADAVDLTTLGAARDCPSARVRLTPYRPALQAGGDGTRITSTVTNTGPTMVTQVSTRLDLPDSWSAEPAGSVRIRSLAPGESASLTWTVTPAADAAWGTHEIGVRTSFVQDGRTRRDSDSVDATVTPTPSEVRAPYLTTATTTEQPQYAQNGGQFAIWAGGQDLSGWKDEKAAVYLADAAPPSGTVTARVVGQTGSGPSAKAGIAVANDLTAPEAGGYAVLTMSARFGLEFLTDSDGDGKLDTWAGGGSSYHPAWLKLVRDGSAYSAYASSDGTAWQQVATATVPSASGTGDAGMVASAVNLDHPGQTTTALFDSFSTHE
;
A
#
# COMPACT_ATOMS: atom_id res chain seq x y z
N MET A 1 -43.19 5.52 -55.18
CA MET A 1 -43.13 6.48 -56.30
C MET A 1 -41.68 6.86 -56.45
N SER A 2 -41.05 6.16 -57.32
CA SER A 2 -40.58 6.57 -58.62
C SER A 2 -39.30 7.41 -58.53
N GLY A 3 -38.21 6.75 -58.87
CA GLY A 3 -36.97 7.33 -59.38
C GLY A 3 -37.15 7.99 -60.75
N PRO A 4 -36.18 8.09 -61.66
CA PRO A 4 -34.81 7.54 -61.73
C PRO A 4 -33.82 8.44 -62.55
N LEU A 5 -32.54 7.98 -62.69
CA LEU A 5 -31.64 7.99 -63.87
C LEU A 5 -31.24 9.34 -64.49
N GLU A 6 -30.12 9.60 -65.11
CA GLU A 6 -29.11 8.83 -65.87
C GLU A 6 -27.94 9.72 -66.29
N HIS A 7 -26.77 9.08 -66.45
CA HIS A 7 -25.72 9.20 -67.49
C HIS A 7 -25.12 10.54 -67.94
N LEU A 8 -23.80 10.62 -68.03
CA LEU A 8 -23.07 10.48 -69.27
C LEU A 8 -21.53 10.45 -69.15
N ARG A 9 -21.00 9.53 -69.92
CA ARG A 9 -19.57 9.28 -70.20
C ARG A 9 -19.03 10.35 -71.16
N GLY A 10 -17.70 10.53 -71.18
CA GLY A 10 -16.97 11.18 -72.25
C GLY A 10 -15.47 10.94 -72.20
N HIS A 11 -15.02 9.99 -72.98
CA HIS A 11 -13.62 9.76 -73.41
C HIS A 11 -13.09 11.00 -74.19
N VAL A 12 -11.75 11.21 -74.21
CA VAL A 12 -10.92 11.16 -75.43
C VAL A 12 -9.42 11.31 -75.11
N ARG A 13 -8.66 10.52 -75.84
CA ARG A 13 -7.22 10.27 -76.00
C ARG A 13 -6.43 11.47 -76.51
N GLY A 14 -5.07 11.47 -76.12
CA GLY A 14 -4.08 11.38 -77.22
C GLY A 14 -3.08 12.52 -77.35
N HIS A 15 -1.89 12.24 -77.25
CA HIS A 15 -0.75 12.38 -78.20
C HIS A 15 0.59 12.92 -77.58
N ARG A 16 1.57 12.14 -77.87
CA ARG A 16 3.02 12.38 -77.77
C ARG A 16 3.50 13.59 -78.55
N ARG A 17 4.58 14.23 -78.17
CA ARG A 17 5.75 14.47 -79.06
C ARG A 17 7.01 14.91 -78.27
N LEU A 18 8.09 14.29 -78.68
CA LEU A 18 9.51 14.55 -78.40
C LEU A 18 9.96 15.89 -79.02
N ALA A 19 10.95 16.53 -78.42
CA ALA A 19 12.03 17.19 -79.15
C ALA A 19 13.27 17.35 -78.24
N ALA A 20 14.39 17.03 -78.82
CA ALA A 20 15.74 16.95 -78.28
C ALA A 20 16.62 18.14 -78.66
N LEU A 21 17.81 18.19 -78.09
CA LEU A 21 19.09 18.91 -78.41
C LEU A 21 19.15 20.44 -78.07
N ALA A 22 20.22 20.92 -77.40
CA ALA A 22 21.60 20.90 -77.77
C ALA A 22 22.54 21.39 -76.67
N THR A 23 23.69 20.83 -76.62
CA THR A 23 25.01 21.09 -76.07
C THR A 23 25.47 22.51 -75.81
N ALA A 24 26.18 22.78 -74.66
CA ALA A 24 27.35 23.65 -74.60
C ALA A 24 28.31 23.18 -73.48
N LEU A 25 29.52 22.85 -73.85
CA LEU A 25 30.69 22.47 -73.05
C LEU A 25 31.31 23.70 -72.40
N ALA A 26 31.48 23.70 -71.09
CA ALA A 26 32.42 24.57 -70.39
C ALA A 26 33.19 23.76 -69.34
N ALA A 27 34.42 23.43 -69.62
CA ALA A 27 35.34 22.76 -68.73
C ALA A 27 35.87 23.78 -67.67
N THR A 28 35.57 23.53 -66.42
CA THR A 28 36.27 24.15 -65.30
C THR A 28 36.86 23.03 -64.40
N LEU A 29 38.18 23.11 -64.28
CA LEU A 29 39.01 22.23 -63.43
C LEU A 29 38.64 22.42 -61.96
N ALA A 30 37.95 21.47 -61.35
CA ALA A 30 37.70 21.41 -59.91
C ALA A 30 38.70 20.47 -59.25
N VAL A 31 39.52 21.02 -58.38
CA VAL A 31 40.42 20.31 -57.49
C VAL A 31 39.63 19.40 -56.58
N LEU A 32 39.83 18.10 -56.70
CA LEU A 32 39.29 17.10 -55.77
C LEU A 32 40.01 17.22 -54.42
N ILE A 33 39.33 17.83 -53.44
CA ILE A 33 39.65 17.67 -52.01
C ILE A 33 38.92 16.38 -51.59
N PRO A 34 39.58 15.38 -51.05
CA PRO A 34 38.86 14.21 -50.52
C PRO A 34 38.02 14.65 -49.30
N ALA A 35 36.71 14.58 -49.43
CA ALA A 35 35.79 14.73 -48.31
C ALA A 35 36.01 13.53 -47.37
N THR A 36 36.60 13.78 -46.20
CA THR A 36 36.54 12.82 -45.08
C THR A 36 35.05 12.52 -44.81
N PRO A 37 34.70 11.22 -44.75
CA PRO A 37 33.33 10.89 -44.36
C PRO A 37 33.08 11.49 -42.96
N ALA A 38 32.12 12.40 -42.85
CA ALA A 38 31.58 12.80 -41.56
C ALA A 38 31.17 11.49 -40.85
N ALA A 39 31.83 11.21 -39.75
CA ALA A 39 31.39 10.13 -38.86
C ALA A 39 29.92 10.38 -38.55
N ALA A 40 29.05 9.50 -39.07
CA ALA A 40 27.66 9.48 -38.66
C ALA A 40 27.68 9.36 -37.16
N ALA A 41 27.25 10.42 -36.49
CA ALA A 41 27.00 10.37 -35.05
C ALA A 41 26.07 9.17 -34.85
N SER A 42 26.56 8.14 -34.21
CA SER A 42 25.76 6.99 -33.81
C SER A 42 24.66 7.59 -32.93
N GLU A 43 23.43 7.63 -33.42
CA GLU A 43 22.28 7.84 -32.57
C GLU A 43 22.36 6.78 -31.49
N THR A 44 22.82 7.15 -30.31
CA THR A 44 22.71 6.32 -29.12
C THR A 44 21.23 6.08 -28.94
N LYS A 45 20.74 4.89 -29.32
CA LYS A 45 19.38 4.43 -29.03
C LYS A 45 19.16 4.65 -27.55
N GLN A 46 18.40 5.70 -27.19
CA GLN A 46 18.05 5.93 -25.80
C GLN A 46 17.31 4.70 -25.28
N SER A 47 17.70 4.20 -24.11
CA SER A 47 16.99 3.10 -23.45
C SER A 47 15.51 3.46 -23.32
N PRO A 48 14.58 2.51 -23.56
CA PRO A 48 13.15 2.77 -23.43
C PRO A 48 12.79 3.16 -21.98
N TRP A 49 11.71 3.88 -21.81
CA TRP A 49 11.14 4.16 -20.51
C TRP A 49 10.49 2.90 -19.92
N THR A 50 10.65 2.73 -18.61
CA THR A 50 10.04 1.67 -17.80
C THR A 50 9.24 2.32 -16.69
N GLY A 51 7.96 2.00 -16.59
CA GLY A 51 7.13 2.40 -15.45
C GLY A 51 7.68 1.77 -14.18
N THR A 52 7.82 2.56 -13.12
CA THR A 52 8.38 2.11 -11.84
C THR A 52 7.47 2.33 -10.65
N TRP A 53 6.50 3.19 -10.79
CA TRP A 53 5.38 3.42 -9.87
C TRP A 53 4.18 3.89 -10.68
N ALA A 54 2.99 3.43 -10.34
CA ALA A 54 1.74 3.92 -10.92
C ALA A 54 0.59 3.78 -9.93
N THR A 55 -0.50 4.51 -10.23
CA THR A 55 -1.78 4.40 -9.55
C THR A 55 -2.90 4.73 -10.52
N ALA A 56 -3.99 3.96 -10.48
CA ALA A 56 -5.17 4.17 -11.30
C ALA A 56 -6.01 5.32 -10.76
N GLN A 57 -6.09 6.42 -11.50
CA GLN A 57 -7.06 7.48 -11.19
C GLN A 57 -8.47 7.00 -11.53
N HIS A 58 -9.48 7.26 -10.69
CA HIS A 58 -10.79 6.65 -10.85
C HIS A 58 -12.00 7.56 -10.59
N ALA A 59 -11.78 8.73 -9.99
CA ALA A 59 -12.85 9.67 -9.67
C ALA A 59 -12.36 11.11 -9.65
N SER A 60 -13.24 12.05 -9.35
CA SER A 60 -12.87 13.43 -9.04
C SER A 60 -13.57 13.91 -7.76
N TYR A 61 -12.95 14.88 -7.11
CA TYR A 61 -13.53 15.58 -5.96
C TYR A 61 -13.19 17.06 -6.00
N ASP A 62 -13.94 17.88 -5.25
CA ASP A 62 -13.65 19.31 -5.08
C ASP A 62 -12.92 19.53 -3.74
N PRO A 63 -11.62 19.84 -3.75
CA PRO A 63 -10.87 20.14 -2.53
C PRO A 63 -11.17 21.54 -1.97
N GLY A 64 -11.85 22.39 -2.73
CA GLY A 64 -12.23 23.75 -2.32
C GLY A 64 -11.05 24.69 -2.04
N THR A 65 -9.88 24.44 -2.63
CA THR A 65 -8.62 25.12 -2.31
C THR A 65 -8.02 25.83 -3.51
N SER A 66 -7.14 26.81 -3.28
CA SER A 66 -6.46 27.59 -4.31
C SER A 66 -5.03 27.96 -3.89
N GLU A 67 -4.16 28.22 -4.87
CA GLU A 67 -2.77 28.62 -4.64
C GLU A 67 -2.05 27.69 -3.66
N VAL A 68 -2.09 26.39 -3.92
CA VAL A 68 -1.55 25.35 -3.03
C VAL A 68 -0.47 24.52 -3.71
N THR A 69 0.46 24.03 -2.91
CA THR A 69 1.43 23.01 -3.31
C THR A 69 1.10 21.69 -2.63
N VAL A 70 1.15 20.59 -3.40
CA VAL A 70 1.03 19.23 -2.88
C VAL A 70 2.35 18.48 -3.02
N ARG A 71 2.71 17.67 -2.04
CA ARG A 71 3.81 16.70 -2.07
C ARG A 71 3.28 15.28 -1.98
N ILE A 72 3.61 14.48 -2.98
CA ILE A 72 3.14 13.12 -3.15
C ILE A 72 4.35 12.18 -3.04
N PRO A 73 4.55 11.50 -1.88
CA PRO A 73 5.58 10.48 -1.76
C PRO A 73 5.22 9.25 -2.57
N VAL A 74 6.20 8.70 -3.29
CA VAL A 74 6.05 7.49 -4.10
C VAL A 74 7.27 6.60 -3.93
N ARG A 75 7.06 5.28 -3.78
CA ARG A 75 8.15 4.31 -3.71
C ARG A 75 8.36 3.66 -5.06
N VAL A 76 9.50 3.95 -5.70
CA VAL A 76 9.83 3.37 -7.01
C VAL A 76 10.28 1.92 -6.86
N SER A 77 9.79 1.04 -7.72
CA SER A 77 10.11 -0.40 -7.72
C SER A 77 11.42 -0.70 -8.46
N ALA A 78 11.67 -0.02 -9.57
CA ALA A 78 12.89 -0.15 -10.38
C ALA A 78 13.68 1.17 -10.39
N GLY A 79 15.00 1.09 -10.51
CA GLY A 79 15.88 2.24 -10.55
C GLY A 79 16.25 2.69 -11.97
N GLY A 80 16.84 3.89 -12.07
CA GLY A 80 17.31 4.44 -13.35
C GLY A 80 18.20 5.67 -13.17
N ALA A 81 18.72 6.18 -14.28
CA ALA A 81 19.54 7.39 -14.34
C ALA A 81 18.73 8.66 -14.61
N SER A 82 17.49 8.50 -15.05
CA SER A 82 16.55 9.60 -15.29
C SER A 82 15.14 9.19 -14.94
N VAL A 83 14.34 10.16 -14.54
CA VAL A 83 12.94 10.04 -14.16
C VAL A 83 12.07 10.94 -15.06
N ARG A 84 10.82 10.58 -15.28
CA ARG A 84 9.74 11.46 -15.73
C ARG A 84 8.47 11.15 -14.97
N ILE A 85 7.57 12.11 -14.84
CA ILE A 85 6.25 11.93 -14.22
C ILE A 85 5.16 11.95 -15.27
N ARG A 86 4.05 11.27 -14.97
CA ARG A 86 2.82 11.27 -15.77
C ARG A 86 1.68 11.83 -14.92
N LEU A 87 0.99 12.81 -15.47
CA LEU A 87 -0.15 13.48 -14.84
C LEU A 87 -1.39 13.26 -15.68
N THR A 88 -2.56 13.16 -15.05
CA THR A 88 -3.83 12.97 -15.76
C THR A 88 -4.92 13.87 -15.20
N ASN A 89 -5.72 14.42 -16.09
CA ASN A 89 -6.93 15.18 -15.81
C ASN A 89 -8.18 14.43 -16.33
N ALA A 90 -8.13 13.09 -16.32
CA ALA A 90 -9.10 12.22 -16.98
C ALA A 90 -10.52 12.28 -16.39
N PHE A 91 -10.65 12.65 -15.12
CA PHE A 91 -11.93 12.62 -14.39
C PHE A 91 -12.48 14.00 -14.06
N THR A 92 -11.99 15.05 -14.70
CA THR A 92 -12.48 16.41 -14.50
C THR A 92 -13.12 16.95 -15.77
N THR A 93 -13.91 18.02 -15.65
CA THR A 93 -14.56 18.70 -16.77
C THR A 93 -13.90 20.01 -17.16
N GLU A 94 -12.88 20.43 -16.41
CA GLU A 94 -12.17 21.69 -16.60
C GLU A 94 -10.66 21.45 -16.76
N PRO A 95 -9.94 22.31 -17.48
CA PRO A 95 -8.50 22.23 -17.56
C PRO A 95 -7.85 22.55 -16.21
N VAL A 96 -6.73 21.89 -15.89
CA VAL A 96 -5.92 22.17 -14.71
C VAL A 96 -4.57 22.71 -15.12
N THR A 97 -4.08 23.76 -14.44
CA THR A 97 -2.74 24.31 -14.64
C THR A 97 -1.86 23.92 -13.44
N ILE A 98 -0.73 23.28 -13.74
CA ILE A 98 0.38 23.09 -12.80
C ILE A 98 1.40 24.14 -13.15
N GLY A 99 1.59 25.13 -12.26
CA GLY A 99 2.48 26.27 -12.47
C GLY A 99 3.95 25.95 -12.20
N HIS A 100 4.20 24.97 -11.32
CA HIS A 100 5.55 24.53 -10.98
C HIS A 100 5.50 23.07 -10.54
N ALA A 101 6.49 22.28 -10.95
CA ALA A 101 6.60 20.88 -10.54
C ALA A 101 8.07 20.52 -10.26
N THR A 102 8.30 19.73 -9.22
CA THR A 102 9.62 19.17 -8.91
C THR A 102 9.54 17.70 -8.56
N VAL A 103 10.68 17.01 -8.64
CA VAL A 103 10.85 15.63 -8.15
C VAL A 103 12.18 15.52 -7.42
N GLY A 104 12.20 14.82 -6.30
CA GLY A 104 13.43 14.61 -5.54
C GLY A 104 13.36 13.38 -4.67
N ARG A 105 14.49 12.97 -4.09
CA ARG A 105 14.51 11.89 -3.10
C ARG A 105 13.90 12.39 -1.80
N ARG A 106 13.02 11.57 -1.21
CA ARG A 106 12.45 11.84 0.11
C ARG A 106 13.57 11.86 1.17
N ASP A 107 13.51 12.81 2.07
CA ASP A 107 14.35 12.86 3.27
C ASP A 107 13.55 12.35 4.47
N ASP A 108 12.79 13.19 5.13
CA ASP A 108 11.90 12.83 6.22
C ASP A 108 10.55 13.56 6.09
N GLY A 109 9.46 12.86 6.42
CA GLY A 109 8.11 13.42 6.30
C GLY A 109 7.87 14.03 4.91
N PRO A 110 7.49 15.32 4.80
CA PRO A 110 7.36 16.03 3.53
C PRO A 110 8.70 16.58 2.97
N ALA A 111 9.82 16.47 3.68
CA ALA A 111 11.10 17.04 3.25
C ALA A 111 11.71 16.29 2.06
N VAL A 112 12.42 17.02 1.21
CA VAL A 112 13.07 16.52 0.00
C VAL A 112 14.57 16.88 0.07
N ALA A 113 15.44 15.86 -0.03
CA ALA A 113 16.89 16.06 0.06
C ALA A 113 17.41 17.09 -0.97
N LYS A 114 16.86 17.05 -2.18
CA LYS A 114 17.12 18.03 -3.24
C LYS A 114 15.96 17.98 -4.25
N PRO A 115 15.19 19.04 -4.44
CA PRO A 115 14.23 19.15 -5.53
C PRO A 115 14.93 19.39 -6.87
N TYR A 116 14.43 18.74 -7.92
CA TYR A 116 14.86 18.89 -9.30
C TYR A 116 13.66 19.35 -10.12
N GLU A 117 13.86 20.38 -10.95
CA GLU A 117 12.85 20.93 -11.83
C GLU A 117 12.28 19.89 -12.80
N VAL A 118 10.95 19.85 -12.88
CA VAL A 118 10.21 19.05 -13.85
C VAL A 118 9.63 19.99 -14.89
N ARG A 119 9.89 19.70 -16.18
CA ARG A 119 9.43 20.49 -17.31
C ARG A 119 8.53 19.69 -18.24
N PHE A 120 7.70 20.40 -18.98
CA PHE A 120 6.77 19.83 -19.95
C PHE A 120 7.01 20.49 -21.33
N GLY A 121 7.70 19.76 -22.23
CA GLY A 121 8.11 20.33 -23.52
C GLY A 121 9.03 21.55 -23.37
N GLY A 122 9.93 21.54 -22.37
CA GLY A 122 10.86 22.60 -22.04
C GLY A 122 10.28 23.76 -21.24
N LYS A 123 8.98 23.76 -20.90
CA LYS A 123 8.30 24.77 -20.09
C LYS A 123 8.21 24.34 -18.62
N ASP A 124 8.24 25.30 -17.70
CA ASP A 124 8.12 25.05 -16.27
C ASP A 124 6.66 24.80 -15.85
N GLU A 125 5.68 25.28 -16.63
CA GLU A 125 4.24 25.08 -16.42
C GLU A 125 3.60 24.18 -17.48
N VAL A 126 2.48 23.55 -17.12
CA VAL A 126 1.61 22.82 -18.04
C VAL A 126 0.15 23.03 -17.68
N THR A 127 -0.67 23.28 -18.71
CA THR A 127 -2.15 23.20 -18.59
C THR A 127 -2.62 21.92 -19.25
N ILE A 128 -3.27 21.05 -18.47
CA ILE A 128 -3.80 19.77 -18.92
C ILE A 128 -5.31 19.94 -19.18
N PRO A 129 -5.77 19.82 -20.43
CA PRO A 129 -7.21 19.87 -20.73
C PRO A 129 -8.00 18.78 -19.98
N ALA A 130 -9.29 19.01 -19.79
CA ALA A 130 -10.21 18.00 -19.28
C ALA A 130 -10.13 16.70 -20.11
N GLY A 131 -10.06 15.56 -19.45
CA GLY A 131 -9.95 14.25 -20.10
C GLY A 131 -8.55 13.86 -20.60
N GLU A 132 -7.56 14.75 -20.55
CA GLU A 132 -6.24 14.56 -21.14
C GLU A 132 -5.16 14.21 -20.11
N GLN A 133 -3.98 13.89 -20.62
CA GLN A 133 -2.78 13.56 -19.84
C GLN A 133 -1.59 14.41 -20.25
N ALA A 134 -0.65 14.58 -19.33
CA ALA A 134 0.64 15.20 -19.60
C ALA A 134 1.79 14.30 -19.13
N VAL A 135 2.87 14.27 -19.90
CA VAL A 135 4.09 13.53 -19.57
C VAL A 135 5.23 14.55 -19.53
N SER A 136 5.99 14.54 -18.45
CA SER A 136 7.10 15.46 -18.30
C SER A 136 8.31 15.11 -19.18
N ASP A 137 9.18 16.08 -19.37
CA ASP A 137 10.53 15.87 -19.88
C ASP A 137 11.35 14.99 -18.91
N ALA A 138 12.49 14.50 -19.41
CA ALA A 138 13.38 13.68 -18.59
C ALA A 138 14.14 14.54 -17.56
N VAL A 139 14.00 14.21 -16.30
CA VAL A 139 14.80 14.75 -15.20
C VAL A 139 16.00 13.84 -14.93
N ARG A 140 17.22 14.36 -15.01
CA ARG A 140 18.45 13.58 -14.76
C ARG A 140 18.70 13.49 -13.25
N ILE A 141 18.25 12.41 -12.66
CA ILE A 141 18.43 12.07 -11.25
C ILE A 141 18.68 10.57 -11.13
N PRO A 142 19.80 10.13 -10.54
CA PRO A 142 20.01 8.71 -10.23
C PRO A 142 19.04 8.26 -9.14
N VAL A 143 18.21 7.28 -9.47
CA VAL A 143 17.21 6.73 -8.56
C VAL A 143 17.52 5.25 -8.34
N PRO A 144 17.91 4.84 -7.12
CA PRO A 144 18.01 3.44 -6.76
C PRO A 144 16.63 2.76 -6.79
N ALA A 145 16.60 1.46 -7.14
CA ALA A 145 15.39 0.68 -6.96
C ALA A 145 14.95 0.68 -5.48
N ARG A 146 13.64 0.66 -5.25
CA ARG A 146 13.02 0.66 -3.91
C ARG A 146 13.37 1.88 -3.05
N SER A 147 13.64 3.02 -3.69
CA SER A 147 13.81 4.30 -2.99
C SER A 147 12.54 5.15 -3.05
N ASP A 148 12.40 6.05 -2.09
CA ASP A 148 11.26 6.94 -2.01
C ASP A 148 11.60 8.27 -2.71
N LEU A 149 10.70 8.69 -3.60
CA LEU A 149 10.70 10.00 -4.23
C LEU A 149 9.52 10.82 -3.70
N VAL A 150 9.62 12.13 -3.82
CA VAL A 150 8.52 13.06 -3.63
C VAL A 150 8.32 13.81 -4.93
N VAL A 151 7.10 13.79 -5.45
CA VAL A 151 6.65 14.65 -6.54
C VAL A 151 5.94 15.85 -5.91
N SER A 152 6.39 17.06 -6.20
CA SER A 152 5.76 18.31 -5.75
C SER A 152 5.08 18.99 -6.92
N LEU A 153 3.80 19.39 -6.73
CA LEU A 153 3.00 20.08 -7.76
C LEU A 153 2.39 21.34 -7.15
N TYR A 154 2.64 22.50 -7.78
CA TYR A 154 2.01 23.77 -7.41
C TYR A 154 0.85 24.11 -8.35
N PHE A 155 -0.28 24.47 -7.78
CA PHE A 155 -1.49 24.87 -8.48
C PHE A 155 -1.75 26.36 -8.23
N PRO A 156 -1.53 27.24 -9.23
CA PRO A 156 -1.66 28.69 -9.05
C PRO A 156 -3.10 29.18 -9.02
N GLY A 157 -4.06 28.35 -9.41
CA GLY A 157 -5.48 28.67 -9.46
C GLY A 157 -6.31 27.90 -8.45
N ARG A 158 -7.62 28.19 -8.44
CA ARG A 158 -8.58 27.42 -7.67
C ARG A 158 -8.71 26.01 -8.26
N LEU A 159 -8.62 25.01 -7.40
CA LEU A 159 -8.95 23.62 -7.72
C LEU A 159 -10.43 23.39 -7.42
N THR A 160 -11.24 23.24 -8.46
CA THR A 160 -12.67 22.93 -8.37
C THR A 160 -12.93 21.44 -8.50
N HIS A 161 -12.10 20.75 -9.28
CA HIS A 161 -12.16 19.30 -9.49
C HIS A 161 -10.74 18.76 -9.62
N VAL A 162 -10.45 17.71 -8.88
CA VAL A 162 -9.17 17.01 -8.87
C VAL A 162 -9.38 15.58 -9.31
N SER A 163 -8.74 15.17 -10.40
CA SER A 163 -8.64 13.76 -10.74
C SER A 163 -7.85 13.05 -9.64
N GLN A 164 -8.40 11.97 -9.07
CA GLN A 164 -7.88 11.38 -7.86
C GLN A 164 -7.78 9.86 -7.87
N HIS A 165 -6.87 9.37 -7.02
CA HIS A 165 -6.90 8.05 -6.42
C HIS A 165 -6.99 8.21 -4.89
N TRP A 166 -8.13 7.84 -4.29
CA TRP A 166 -8.42 8.20 -2.90
C TRP A 166 -7.75 7.29 -1.85
N MET A 167 -7.42 6.03 -2.20
CA MET A 167 -6.77 5.09 -1.28
C MET A 167 -5.26 5.00 -1.52
N GLY A 168 -4.55 6.13 -1.42
CA GLY A 168 -3.11 6.15 -1.66
C GLY A 168 -2.29 5.35 -0.65
N LEU A 169 -2.78 5.14 0.58
CA LEU A 169 -2.07 4.48 1.69
C LEU A 169 -0.66 5.03 1.95
N GLN A 170 -0.47 6.28 1.56
CA GLN A 170 0.70 7.11 1.80
C GLN A 170 0.23 8.48 2.24
N THR A 171 0.91 9.08 3.19
CA THR A 171 0.62 10.46 3.58
C THR A 171 0.99 11.41 2.45
N VAL A 172 0.02 12.15 1.96
CA VAL A 172 0.17 13.24 0.99
C VAL A 172 0.12 14.56 1.76
N TYR A 173 1.01 15.47 1.44
CA TYR A 173 1.21 16.70 2.19
C TYR A 173 0.80 17.91 1.37
N TRP A 174 0.03 18.83 1.97
CA TRP A 174 -0.47 20.05 1.34
C TRP A 174 -0.06 21.30 2.11
N THR A 175 0.22 22.36 1.41
CA THR A 175 0.23 23.69 2.03
C THR A 175 -1.18 24.08 2.45
N PRO A 176 -1.35 25.07 3.37
CA PRO A 176 -2.66 25.68 3.60
C PRO A 176 -3.24 26.26 2.31
N ASP A 177 -4.54 26.55 2.30
CA ASP A 177 -5.21 27.32 1.25
C ASP A 177 -4.56 28.70 1.13
N GLY A 178 -4.21 29.11 -0.08
CA GLY A 178 -3.43 30.34 -0.32
C GLY A 178 -1.95 30.25 0.09
N GLY A 179 -1.43 29.07 0.40
CA GLY A 179 -0.06 28.88 0.88
C GLY A 179 1.03 29.17 -0.17
N GLY A 180 0.70 29.15 -1.46
CA GLY A 180 1.62 29.52 -2.53
C GLY A 180 2.51 28.38 -3.03
N ASP A 181 3.53 28.76 -3.80
CA ASP A 181 4.49 27.83 -4.43
C ASP A 181 5.63 27.47 -3.48
N HIS A 182 5.63 26.22 -3.06
CA HIS A 182 6.64 25.55 -2.25
C HIS A 182 7.21 24.30 -2.93
N ALA A 183 7.00 24.14 -4.24
CA ALA A 183 7.47 22.97 -4.97
C ALA A 183 9.00 22.86 -4.97
N GLY A 184 9.70 24.00 -5.03
CA GLY A 184 11.15 24.09 -5.01
C GLY A 184 11.82 24.05 -3.64
N ASP A 185 11.06 24.05 -2.54
CA ASP A 185 11.62 24.04 -1.18
C ASP A 185 12.16 22.64 -0.83
N ALA A 186 13.29 22.59 -0.15
CA ALA A 186 13.82 21.33 0.38
C ALA A 186 13.10 20.94 1.68
N GLU A 187 12.87 21.91 2.54
CA GLU A 187 12.21 21.74 3.84
C GLU A 187 10.71 21.40 3.67
N GLY A 188 10.13 20.80 4.68
CA GLY A 188 8.71 20.41 4.70
C GLY A 188 7.81 21.34 5.50
N THR A 189 8.33 22.42 6.08
CA THR A 189 7.63 23.23 7.09
C THR A 189 6.37 23.95 6.61
N ALA A 190 6.26 24.22 5.30
CA ALA A 190 5.07 24.84 4.69
C ALA A 190 3.88 23.86 4.55
N PHE A 191 4.13 22.55 4.68
CA PHE A 191 3.14 21.50 4.43
C PHE A 191 2.48 21.07 5.74
N THR A 192 1.40 21.75 6.11
CA THR A 192 0.71 21.56 7.40
C THR A 192 -0.60 20.79 7.33
N ARG A 193 -1.06 20.46 6.12
CA ARG A 193 -2.27 19.63 5.89
C ARG A 193 -1.85 18.29 5.30
N THR A 194 -2.55 17.24 5.65
CA THR A 194 -2.29 15.89 5.13
C THR A 194 -3.58 15.19 4.75
N ASP A 195 -3.50 14.33 3.77
CA ASP A 195 -4.50 13.31 3.43
C ASP A 195 -3.81 12.06 2.85
N SER A 196 -4.58 11.15 2.25
CA SER A 196 -4.05 9.95 1.60
C SER A 196 -4.43 9.86 0.12
N THR A 197 -4.91 10.94 -0.47
CA THR A 197 -5.37 11.00 -1.86
C THR A 197 -4.25 11.41 -2.79
N PHE A 198 -4.03 10.66 -3.88
CA PHE A 198 -3.08 11.05 -4.92
C PHE A 198 -3.78 11.90 -5.98
N PRO A 199 -3.56 13.24 -6.00
CA PRO A 199 -4.14 14.11 -7.00
C PRO A 199 -3.32 14.11 -8.29
N PHE A 200 -3.96 13.95 -9.43
CA PHE A 200 -3.43 14.06 -10.79
C PHE A 200 -2.25 13.15 -11.14
N LEU A 201 -1.39 12.77 -10.21
CA LEU A 201 -0.22 11.92 -10.47
C LEU A 201 -0.67 10.49 -10.76
N THR A 202 -0.35 9.98 -11.95
CA THR A 202 -0.72 8.60 -12.35
C THR A 202 0.48 7.69 -12.62
N GLY A 203 1.71 8.23 -12.64
CA GLY A 203 2.86 7.38 -12.79
C GLY A 203 4.21 8.08 -12.72
N VAL A 204 5.22 7.30 -12.41
CA VAL A 204 6.63 7.66 -12.45
C VAL A 204 7.36 6.61 -13.28
N ASP A 205 8.11 7.05 -14.27
CA ASP A 205 8.88 6.19 -15.15
C ASP A 205 10.38 6.47 -14.99
N VAL A 206 11.18 5.43 -15.17
CA VAL A 206 12.66 5.53 -15.17
C VAL A 206 13.24 5.06 -16.49
N ARG A 207 14.47 5.52 -16.80
CA ARG A 207 15.29 4.96 -17.89
C ARG A 207 16.77 4.99 -17.54
N GLY A 208 17.56 4.20 -18.29
CA GLY A 208 19.00 4.10 -18.06
C GLY A 208 19.37 3.21 -16.87
N GLY A 209 18.45 2.37 -16.42
CA GLY A 209 18.67 1.27 -15.48
C GLY A 209 18.71 -0.08 -16.20
N ASP A 210 19.14 -1.12 -15.49
CA ASP A 210 19.05 -2.50 -15.97
C ASP A 210 17.67 -3.08 -15.65
N THR A 211 16.67 -2.71 -16.48
CA THR A 211 15.29 -3.15 -16.34
C THR A 211 14.86 -3.97 -17.54
N ALA A 212 14.15 -5.07 -17.30
CA ALA A 212 13.58 -5.92 -18.35
C ALA A 212 12.15 -5.51 -18.77
N GLY A 213 11.59 -4.50 -18.14
CA GLY A 213 10.23 -3.99 -18.39
C GLY A 213 9.43 -3.85 -17.10
N SER A 214 8.10 -3.80 -17.23
CA SER A 214 7.18 -3.62 -16.10
C SER A 214 6.18 -4.77 -16.00
N VAL A 215 5.77 -5.08 -14.77
CA VAL A 215 4.63 -5.91 -14.39
C VAL A 215 3.52 -4.98 -13.92
N VAL A 216 2.34 -5.11 -14.48
CA VAL A 216 1.15 -4.34 -14.10
C VAL A 216 0.26 -5.21 -13.24
N ALA A 217 -0.02 -4.79 -12.03
CA ALA A 217 -0.97 -5.41 -11.12
C ALA A 217 -2.34 -4.73 -11.32
N LEU A 218 -3.22 -5.34 -12.10
CA LEU A 218 -4.58 -4.87 -12.36
C LEU A 218 -5.55 -5.57 -11.40
N GLY A 219 -6.27 -4.79 -10.57
CA GLY A 219 -7.11 -5.38 -9.55
C GLY A 219 -8.01 -4.41 -8.80
N ASP A 220 -8.65 -4.93 -7.78
CA ASP A 220 -9.59 -4.24 -6.90
C ASP A 220 -8.93 -3.67 -5.62
N SER A 221 -9.70 -3.52 -4.52
CA SER A 221 -9.22 -3.02 -3.23
C SER A 221 -8.06 -3.83 -2.65
N ILE A 222 -8.00 -5.13 -2.93
CA ILE A 222 -6.93 -6.00 -2.42
C ILE A 222 -5.61 -5.69 -3.14
N THR A 223 -5.66 -5.39 -4.43
CA THR A 223 -4.50 -4.93 -5.19
C THR A 223 -4.12 -3.49 -4.84
N ASP A 224 -5.10 -2.62 -4.69
CA ASP A 224 -4.97 -1.25 -4.21
C ASP A 224 -4.22 -1.21 -2.87
N GLY A 225 -4.54 -2.16 -1.98
CA GLY A 225 -3.82 -2.40 -0.74
C GLY A 225 -4.65 -2.22 0.52
N ALA A 226 -5.99 -2.26 0.40
CA ALA A 226 -6.89 -2.14 1.54
C ALA A 226 -6.45 -3.01 2.73
N SER A 227 -6.48 -2.45 3.92
CA SER A 227 -6.03 -3.04 5.18
C SER A 227 -4.51 -3.29 5.32
N SER A 228 -3.68 -2.90 4.35
CA SER A 228 -2.23 -2.89 4.56
C SER A 228 -1.79 -1.67 5.37
N THR A 229 -0.68 -1.81 6.07
CA THR A 229 -0.15 -0.72 6.92
C THR A 229 0.21 0.51 6.08
N ALA A 230 -0.46 1.64 6.36
CA ALA A 230 -0.20 2.92 5.70
C ALA A 230 1.26 3.37 5.89
N ASN A 231 1.83 4.03 4.89
CA ASN A 231 3.22 4.49 4.82
C ASN A 231 4.30 3.39 4.86
N ALA A 232 3.91 2.11 5.02
CA ALA A 232 4.85 1.00 5.16
C ALA A 232 5.21 0.33 3.82
N ASN A 233 4.50 0.64 2.71
CA ASN A 233 4.66 -0.02 1.42
C ASN A 233 4.57 -1.55 1.55
N ARG A 234 3.44 -2.03 2.10
CA ARG A 234 3.17 -3.44 2.39
C ARG A 234 2.03 -4.04 1.56
N ARG A 235 1.69 -3.43 0.45
CA ARG A 235 0.77 -4.00 -0.55
C ARG A 235 1.44 -5.19 -1.23
N TRP A 236 0.67 -6.15 -1.76
CA TRP A 236 1.29 -7.28 -2.43
C TRP A 236 2.16 -6.88 -3.65
N PRO A 237 1.85 -5.83 -4.44
CA PRO A 237 2.76 -5.37 -5.49
C PRO A 237 4.09 -4.81 -4.92
N ASP A 238 4.10 -4.19 -3.72
CA ASP A 238 5.32 -3.72 -3.06
C ASP A 238 6.22 -4.89 -2.65
N TYR A 239 5.63 -5.96 -2.08
CA TYR A 239 6.34 -7.20 -1.76
C TYR A 239 6.87 -7.89 -3.02
N LEU A 240 6.09 -7.91 -4.12
CA LEU A 240 6.54 -8.45 -5.40
C LEU A 240 7.74 -7.67 -5.94
N ALA A 241 7.72 -6.33 -5.87
CA ALA A 241 8.85 -5.48 -6.23
C ALA A 241 10.09 -5.80 -5.38
N GLY A 242 9.90 -6.06 -4.09
CA GLY A 242 10.96 -6.52 -3.20
C GLY A 242 11.61 -7.82 -3.69
N ARG A 243 10.80 -8.80 -4.07
CA ARG A 243 11.27 -10.08 -4.62
C ARG A 243 12.01 -9.91 -5.95
N LEU A 244 11.48 -9.09 -6.85
CA LEU A 244 12.09 -8.82 -8.16
C LEU A 244 13.42 -8.07 -8.04
N SER A 245 13.66 -7.33 -6.96
CA SER A 245 14.93 -6.64 -6.74
C SER A 245 16.12 -7.58 -6.52
N ALA A 246 15.88 -8.85 -6.22
CA ALA A 246 16.90 -9.88 -6.09
C ALA A 246 17.31 -10.50 -7.45
N CYS A 247 16.59 -10.21 -8.53
CA CYS A 247 16.92 -10.67 -9.88
C CYS A 247 18.11 -9.87 -10.46
N SER A 248 18.82 -10.42 -11.45
CA SER A 248 19.95 -9.72 -12.08
C SER A 248 19.50 -8.55 -12.97
N SER A 249 18.32 -8.67 -13.59
CA SER A 249 17.62 -7.57 -14.26
C SER A 249 16.27 -7.41 -13.59
N THR A 250 16.04 -6.27 -12.94
CA THR A 250 14.82 -5.99 -12.20
C THR A 250 13.66 -5.56 -13.11
N ALA A 251 12.47 -5.53 -12.58
CA ALA A 251 11.27 -5.03 -13.27
C ALA A 251 10.60 -3.91 -12.47
N GLY A 252 9.95 -2.99 -13.17
CA GLY A 252 8.97 -2.11 -12.56
C GLY A 252 7.74 -2.91 -12.14
N VAL A 253 7.12 -2.55 -11.01
CA VAL A 253 5.82 -3.06 -10.58
C VAL A 253 4.88 -1.88 -10.45
N LEU A 254 3.77 -1.94 -11.16
CA LEU A 254 2.78 -0.88 -11.27
C LEU A 254 1.50 -1.34 -10.60
N ASN A 255 1.06 -0.64 -9.56
CA ASN A 255 -0.18 -0.94 -8.87
C ASN A 255 -1.31 -0.16 -9.53
N GLU A 256 -2.20 -0.86 -10.21
CA GLU A 256 -3.38 -0.33 -10.87
C GLU A 256 -4.66 -0.93 -10.21
N GLY A 257 -4.63 -1.06 -8.89
CA GLY A 257 -5.79 -1.40 -8.07
C GLY A 257 -6.77 -0.23 -7.96
N ILE A 258 -8.05 -0.52 -7.89
CA ILE A 258 -9.12 0.43 -7.57
C ILE A 258 -10.09 -0.25 -6.61
N SER A 259 -10.28 0.32 -5.43
CA SER A 259 -11.20 -0.24 -4.43
C SER A 259 -12.62 -0.39 -4.98
N GLY A 260 -13.21 -1.57 -4.76
CA GLY A 260 -14.55 -1.91 -5.25
C GLY A 260 -14.61 -2.25 -6.76
N ASN A 261 -13.48 -2.29 -7.47
CA ASN A 261 -13.46 -2.55 -8.91
C ASN A 261 -14.02 -3.93 -9.26
N ARG A 262 -14.57 -4.03 -10.45
CA ARG A 262 -15.16 -5.25 -11.03
C ARG A 262 -14.70 -5.42 -12.46
N ILE A 263 -14.68 -6.66 -12.94
CA ILE A 263 -14.43 -6.98 -14.34
C ILE A 263 -15.61 -6.56 -15.20
N THR A 264 -16.83 -6.90 -14.75
CA THR A 264 -18.04 -6.95 -15.59
C THR A 264 -18.73 -5.61 -15.78
N ALA A 265 -18.61 -4.70 -14.80
CA ALA A 265 -19.32 -3.41 -14.85
C ALA A 265 -18.61 -2.34 -14.02
N GLY A 266 -18.68 -1.10 -14.45
CA GLY A 266 -18.28 0.06 -13.64
C GLY A 266 -19.20 0.28 -12.43
N VAL A 267 -18.74 1.04 -11.44
CA VAL A 267 -19.44 1.31 -10.19
C VAL A 267 -19.30 2.79 -9.84
N ASP A 268 -20.41 3.48 -9.59
CA ASP A 268 -20.44 4.87 -9.11
C ASP A 268 -19.52 5.82 -9.92
N GLY A 269 -19.46 5.64 -11.25
CA GLY A 269 -18.59 6.42 -12.12
C GLY A 269 -17.16 5.90 -12.24
N ASN A 270 -16.78 4.89 -11.46
CA ASN A 270 -15.50 4.21 -11.61
C ASN A 270 -15.57 3.20 -12.76
N PRO A 271 -14.62 3.22 -13.70
CA PRO A 271 -14.65 2.30 -14.84
C PRO A 271 -14.33 0.87 -14.40
N SER A 272 -14.98 -0.13 -15.04
CA SER A 272 -14.64 -1.53 -14.86
C SER A 272 -13.21 -1.85 -15.34
N ALA A 273 -12.66 -2.99 -14.91
CA ALA A 273 -11.35 -3.45 -15.38
C ALA A 273 -11.30 -3.54 -16.92
N LEU A 274 -12.39 -3.95 -17.59
CA LEU A 274 -12.49 -3.98 -19.04
C LEU A 274 -12.46 -2.59 -19.69
N GLU A 275 -13.12 -1.59 -19.09
CA GLU A 275 -13.16 -0.22 -19.61
C GLU A 275 -11.81 0.50 -19.44
N ARG A 276 -11.14 0.30 -18.29
CA ARG A 276 -9.85 0.95 -17.97
C ARG A 276 -8.61 0.19 -18.46
N LEU A 277 -8.76 -1.01 -19.02
CA LEU A 277 -7.67 -1.91 -19.40
C LEU A 277 -6.62 -1.24 -20.30
N GLU A 278 -7.05 -0.47 -21.30
CA GLU A 278 -6.15 0.24 -22.21
C GLU A 278 -5.31 1.28 -21.47
N ARG A 279 -5.96 2.11 -20.65
CA ARG A 279 -5.33 3.21 -19.93
C ARG A 279 -4.37 2.68 -18.83
N ASP A 280 -4.85 1.75 -18.00
CA ASP A 280 -4.19 1.37 -16.77
C ASP A 280 -3.26 0.15 -16.93
N ALA A 281 -3.38 -0.62 -18.02
CA ALA A 281 -2.52 -1.78 -18.21
C ALA A 281 -1.76 -1.78 -19.54
N LEU A 282 -2.49 -1.70 -20.67
CA LEU A 282 -1.89 -1.97 -21.97
C LEU A 282 -0.97 -0.85 -22.46
N SER A 283 -1.21 0.40 -22.04
CA SER A 283 -0.42 1.59 -22.40
C SER A 283 0.70 1.90 -21.40
N GLN A 284 0.90 1.08 -20.37
CA GLN A 284 1.92 1.33 -19.35
C GLN A 284 3.34 1.21 -19.93
N PRO A 285 4.26 2.16 -19.61
CA PRO A 285 5.61 2.16 -20.15
C PRO A 285 6.38 0.90 -19.79
N GLY A 286 6.85 0.18 -20.80
CA GLY A 286 7.64 -1.02 -20.63
C GLY A 286 6.85 -2.26 -20.18
N ALA A 287 5.52 -2.23 -20.20
CA ALA A 287 4.68 -3.37 -19.81
C ALA A 287 5.11 -4.65 -20.55
N ARG A 288 5.21 -5.75 -19.82
CA ARG A 288 5.51 -7.09 -20.31
C ARG A 288 4.48 -8.10 -19.85
N THR A 289 3.96 -7.90 -18.63
CA THR A 289 3.04 -8.83 -17.99
C THR A 289 1.97 -8.03 -17.26
N VAL A 290 0.74 -8.50 -17.36
CA VAL A 290 -0.39 -8.08 -16.52
C VAL A 290 -0.69 -9.23 -15.56
N ILE A 291 -0.79 -8.94 -14.27
CA ILE A 291 -1.36 -9.85 -13.27
C ILE A 291 -2.78 -9.34 -13.01
N LEU A 292 -3.78 -10.17 -13.34
CA LEU A 292 -5.19 -9.86 -13.13
C LEU A 292 -5.66 -10.47 -11.83
N PHE A 293 -5.98 -9.63 -10.86
CA PHE A 293 -6.54 -10.06 -9.57
C PHE A 293 -7.84 -9.31 -9.29
N GLU A 294 -8.92 -9.83 -9.83
CA GLU A 294 -10.26 -9.27 -9.84
C GLU A 294 -11.31 -10.37 -9.72
N GLY A 295 -12.55 -10.00 -9.38
CA GLY A 295 -13.71 -10.87 -9.44
C GLY A 295 -14.41 -11.06 -8.10
N VAL A 296 -13.79 -10.75 -6.96
CA VAL A 296 -14.45 -10.87 -5.66
C VAL A 296 -15.65 -9.93 -5.55
N ASN A 297 -15.54 -8.70 -6.04
CA ASN A 297 -16.63 -7.72 -6.03
C ASN A 297 -17.73 -8.06 -7.06
N ASP A 298 -17.35 -8.64 -8.20
CA ASP A 298 -18.30 -9.15 -9.18
C ASP A 298 -19.21 -10.20 -8.56
N LEU A 299 -18.62 -11.20 -7.88
CA LEU A 299 -19.33 -12.34 -7.29
C LEU A 299 -20.09 -11.99 -6.01
N SER A 300 -19.53 -11.11 -5.17
CA SER A 300 -20.11 -10.79 -3.86
C SER A 300 -21.31 -9.84 -3.99
N TRP A 301 -21.08 -8.55 -4.07
CA TRP A 301 -22.13 -7.53 -4.13
C TRP A 301 -22.49 -7.10 -5.56
N GLY A 302 -21.64 -7.38 -6.53
CA GLY A 302 -21.87 -7.08 -7.94
C GLY A 302 -22.93 -7.96 -8.61
N GLY A 303 -23.23 -9.13 -8.04
CA GLY A 303 -24.28 -10.03 -8.49
C GLY A 303 -23.99 -10.75 -9.81
N ALA A 304 -22.74 -10.74 -10.27
CA ALA A 304 -22.34 -11.49 -11.46
C ALA A 304 -22.21 -12.99 -11.14
N THR A 305 -22.50 -13.82 -12.12
CA THR A 305 -22.25 -15.27 -12.07
C THR A 305 -20.79 -15.58 -12.37
N GLY A 306 -20.31 -16.75 -11.97
CA GLY A 306 -18.97 -17.21 -12.31
C GLY A 306 -18.71 -17.26 -13.82
N ASP A 307 -19.73 -17.56 -14.64
CA ASP A 307 -19.61 -17.55 -16.11
C ASP A 307 -19.36 -16.13 -16.66
N GLN A 308 -20.06 -15.14 -16.14
CA GLN A 308 -19.87 -13.74 -16.58
C GLN A 308 -18.48 -13.23 -16.22
N VAL A 309 -17.97 -13.57 -15.04
CA VAL A 309 -16.58 -13.24 -14.62
C VAL A 309 -15.57 -13.91 -15.55
N ILE A 310 -15.74 -15.20 -15.85
CA ILE A 310 -14.88 -15.97 -16.75
C ILE A 310 -14.90 -15.36 -18.18
N ASP A 311 -16.05 -14.97 -18.67
CA ASP A 311 -16.14 -14.34 -20.01
C ASP A 311 -15.45 -12.98 -20.05
N GLY A 312 -15.53 -12.20 -18.97
CA GLY A 312 -14.76 -10.96 -18.81
C GLY A 312 -13.24 -11.23 -18.78
N MET A 313 -12.80 -12.26 -18.06
CA MET A 313 -11.38 -12.68 -18.03
C MET A 313 -10.87 -13.08 -19.44
N LYS A 314 -11.69 -13.81 -20.21
CA LYS A 314 -11.33 -14.17 -21.62
C LYS A 314 -11.18 -12.94 -22.49
N GLU A 315 -12.06 -11.94 -22.36
CA GLU A 315 -11.95 -10.69 -23.13
C GLU A 315 -10.71 -9.89 -22.75
N ILE A 316 -10.38 -9.78 -21.44
CA ILE A 316 -9.12 -9.17 -20.98
C ILE A 316 -7.94 -9.91 -21.62
N SER A 317 -7.92 -11.24 -21.56
CA SER A 317 -6.87 -12.07 -22.16
C SER A 317 -6.68 -11.78 -23.66
N ARG A 318 -7.78 -11.78 -24.41
CA ARG A 318 -7.74 -11.47 -25.83
C ARG A 318 -7.07 -10.10 -26.11
N ARG A 319 -7.38 -9.09 -25.31
CA ARG A 319 -6.84 -7.73 -25.48
C ARG A 319 -5.37 -7.64 -25.03
N VAL A 320 -5.00 -8.29 -23.91
CA VAL A 320 -3.61 -8.35 -23.40
C VAL A 320 -2.71 -9.07 -24.40
N HIS A 321 -3.10 -10.25 -24.87
CA HIS A 321 -2.34 -11.02 -25.86
C HIS A 321 -2.29 -10.28 -27.22
N GLY A 322 -3.35 -9.54 -27.58
CA GLY A 322 -3.36 -8.69 -28.77
C GLY A 322 -2.29 -7.58 -28.76
N ARG A 323 -1.77 -7.23 -27.60
CA ARG A 323 -0.63 -6.30 -27.41
C ARG A 323 0.71 -7.01 -27.27
N GLY A 324 0.74 -8.34 -27.36
CA GLY A 324 1.96 -9.15 -27.15
C GLY A 324 2.44 -9.18 -25.70
N LEU A 325 1.55 -8.89 -24.75
CA LEU A 325 1.84 -8.97 -23.32
C LEU A 325 1.42 -10.34 -22.79
N ARG A 326 2.03 -10.76 -21.68
CA ARG A 326 1.63 -11.94 -20.91
C ARG A 326 0.50 -11.60 -19.95
N LEU A 327 -0.39 -12.56 -19.69
CA LEU A 327 -1.43 -12.45 -18.70
C LEU A 327 -1.31 -13.58 -17.65
N ILE A 328 -1.16 -13.20 -16.39
CA ILE A 328 -1.19 -14.10 -15.24
C ILE A 328 -2.52 -13.92 -14.53
N GLY A 329 -3.29 -14.99 -14.36
CA GLY A 329 -4.53 -14.97 -13.60
C GLY A 329 -4.28 -15.21 -12.12
N ALA A 330 -4.85 -14.41 -11.22
CA ALA A 330 -4.87 -14.73 -9.80
C ALA A 330 -6.22 -15.30 -9.38
N THR A 331 -6.20 -16.32 -8.50
CA THR A 331 -7.44 -16.92 -8.00
C THR A 331 -8.14 -15.99 -7.01
N VAL A 332 -9.48 -15.96 -7.06
CA VAL A 332 -10.34 -15.16 -6.18
C VAL A 332 -10.27 -15.72 -4.75
N VAL A 333 -9.96 -14.88 -3.79
CA VAL A 333 -9.78 -15.23 -2.38
C VAL A 333 -11.09 -15.59 -1.67
N PRO A 334 -11.05 -16.32 -0.55
CA PRO A 334 -12.24 -16.58 0.25
C PRO A 334 -12.74 -15.31 0.92
N TYR A 335 -14.07 -15.20 1.16
CA TYR A 335 -14.67 -14.04 1.81
C TYR A 335 -15.87 -14.39 2.71
N ARG A 336 -15.96 -15.63 3.19
CA ARG A 336 -17.00 -16.03 4.15
C ARG A 336 -16.78 -15.31 5.48
N GLY A 337 -17.79 -14.58 5.91
CA GLY A 337 -17.75 -13.72 7.10
C GLY A 337 -17.74 -12.23 6.76
N TRP A 338 -17.55 -11.86 5.50
CA TRP A 338 -17.67 -10.47 5.06
C TRP A 338 -19.16 -10.09 4.95
N GLY A 339 -19.74 -9.65 6.05
CA GLY A 339 -21.15 -9.30 6.15
C GLY A 339 -22.07 -10.37 5.57
N ASP A 340 -23.17 -9.94 4.94
CA ASP A 340 -24.17 -10.80 4.30
C ASP A 340 -23.89 -11.08 2.81
N TRP A 341 -22.68 -10.74 2.33
CA TRP A 341 -22.35 -10.86 0.91
C TRP A 341 -21.96 -12.25 0.46
N TRP A 342 -21.62 -13.16 1.38
CA TRP A 342 -21.29 -14.54 1.10
C TRP A 342 -22.55 -15.44 1.16
N THR A 343 -22.67 -16.35 0.19
CA THR A 343 -23.63 -17.47 0.20
C THR A 343 -22.99 -18.71 -0.41
N GLU A 344 -23.55 -19.88 -0.16
CA GLU A 344 -23.07 -21.14 -0.79
C GLU A 344 -23.10 -21.08 -2.32
N ALA A 345 -24.09 -20.41 -2.93
CA ALA A 345 -24.16 -20.25 -4.38
C ALA A 345 -23.02 -19.39 -4.92
N LYS A 346 -22.70 -18.28 -4.24
CA LYS A 346 -21.57 -17.40 -4.60
C LYS A 346 -20.23 -18.09 -4.38
N GLU A 347 -20.13 -18.94 -3.35
CA GLU A 347 -18.95 -19.78 -3.14
C GLU A 347 -18.78 -20.79 -4.28
N ALA A 348 -19.85 -21.41 -4.76
CA ALA A 348 -19.78 -22.30 -5.92
C ALA A 348 -19.29 -21.55 -7.18
N ASP A 349 -19.75 -20.32 -7.40
CA ASP A 349 -19.27 -19.46 -8.49
C ASP A 349 -17.78 -19.09 -8.30
N ARG A 350 -17.34 -18.75 -7.08
CA ARG A 350 -15.92 -18.49 -6.76
C ARG A 350 -15.05 -19.70 -7.08
N GLN A 351 -15.48 -20.89 -6.65
CA GLN A 351 -14.75 -22.14 -6.93
C GLN A 351 -14.70 -22.43 -8.44
N LYS A 352 -15.78 -22.15 -9.18
CA LYS A 352 -15.82 -22.27 -10.63
C LYS A 352 -14.81 -21.35 -11.31
N VAL A 353 -14.77 -20.07 -10.91
CA VAL A 353 -13.78 -19.10 -11.42
C VAL A 353 -12.36 -19.57 -11.07
N ASN A 354 -12.11 -20.00 -9.85
CA ASN A 354 -10.80 -20.47 -9.42
C ASN A 354 -10.35 -21.74 -10.15
N ALA A 355 -11.25 -22.66 -10.43
CA ALA A 355 -10.96 -23.82 -11.25
C ALA A 355 -10.55 -23.42 -12.68
N PHE A 356 -11.26 -22.45 -13.27
CA PHE A 356 -10.93 -21.90 -14.58
C PHE A 356 -9.57 -21.18 -14.55
N VAL A 357 -9.25 -20.39 -13.53
CA VAL A 357 -7.94 -19.71 -13.44
C VAL A 357 -6.80 -20.74 -13.38
N ARG A 358 -6.96 -21.84 -12.63
CA ARG A 358 -5.94 -22.89 -12.50
C ARG A 358 -5.76 -23.74 -13.75
N ASP A 359 -6.81 -23.90 -14.56
CA ASP A 359 -6.80 -24.66 -15.81
C ASP A 359 -7.62 -23.93 -16.89
N SER A 360 -7.06 -22.86 -17.41
CA SER A 360 -7.74 -21.95 -18.35
C SER A 360 -7.67 -22.37 -19.81
N GLY A 361 -6.97 -23.45 -20.14
CA GLY A 361 -6.76 -23.88 -21.53
C GLY A 361 -5.97 -22.86 -22.37
N GLY A 362 -5.13 -22.04 -21.73
CA GLY A 362 -4.27 -21.06 -22.41
C GLY A 362 -4.87 -19.63 -22.45
N VAL A 363 -5.96 -19.37 -21.73
CA VAL A 363 -6.46 -17.99 -21.53
C VAL A 363 -5.48 -17.19 -20.68
N PHE A 364 -4.88 -17.81 -19.67
CA PHE A 364 -3.77 -17.26 -18.92
C PHE A 364 -2.46 -17.97 -19.33
N ASP A 365 -1.37 -17.22 -19.40
CA ASP A 365 -0.03 -17.78 -19.63
C ASP A 365 0.49 -18.55 -18.41
N ASP A 366 0.01 -18.18 -17.22
CA ASP A 366 0.25 -18.83 -15.94
C ASP A 366 -0.77 -18.32 -14.91
N TYR A 367 -0.71 -18.84 -13.69
CA TYR A 367 -1.58 -18.38 -12.61
C TYR A 367 -0.85 -18.24 -11.28
N ALA A 368 -1.37 -17.35 -10.42
CA ALA A 368 -0.97 -17.20 -9.03
C ALA A 368 -2.11 -17.68 -8.12
N ASP A 369 -1.88 -18.72 -7.33
CA ASP A 369 -2.92 -19.30 -6.48
C ASP A 369 -3.04 -18.56 -5.15
N PHE A 370 -3.63 -17.36 -5.20
CA PHE A 370 -3.84 -16.50 -4.04
C PHE A 370 -4.83 -17.10 -3.05
N ASP A 371 -5.88 -17.76 -3.54
CA ASP A 371 -6.82 -18.52 -2.70
C ASP A 371 -6.09 -19.56 -1.83
N LYS A 372 -5.26 -20.39 -2.45
CA LYS A 372 -4.49 -21.41 -1.72
C LYS A 372 -3.50 -20.81 -0.75
N ALA A 373 -2.95 -19.64 -1.06
CA ALA A 373 -1.93 -18.98 -0.25
C ALA A 373 -2.45 -18.48 1.09
N VAL A 374 -3.74 -18.12 1.17
CA VAL A 374 -4.33 -17.46 2.35
C VAL A 374 -5.51 -18.15 2.98
N ARG A 375 -6.13 -19.11 2.30
CA ARG A 375 -7.32 -19.79 2.84
C ARG A 375 -6.98 -20.67 4.05
N ASP A 376 -7.94 -20.77 4.94
CA ASP A 376 -7.87 -21.71 6.07
C ASP A 376 -7.86 -23.16 5.55
N PRO A 377 -6.94 -24.01 6.00
CA PRO A 377 -6.89 -25.40 5.56
C PRO A 377 -8.09 -26.25 6.04
N ASP A 378 -8.70 -25.88 7.17
CA ASP A 378 -9.84 -26.60 7.76
C ASP A 378 -11.18 -26.07 7.25
N ASP A 379 -11.27 -24.77 6.89
CA ASP A 379 -12.45 -24.15 6.22
C ASP A 379 -11.99 -23.31 5.03
N PRO A 380 -11.82 -23.87 3.82
CA PRO A 380 -11.32 -23.15 2.65
C PRO A 380 -12.20 -21.99 2.14
N THR A 381 -13.37 -21.79 2.75
CA THR A 381 -14.25 -20.65 2.44
C THR A 381 -13.86 -19.37 3.19
N ARG A 382 -12.90 -19.46 4.13
CA ARG A 382 -12.40 -18.37 4.97
C ARG A 382 -10.90 -18.13 4.79
N TYR A 383 -10.47 -16.93 5.12
CA TYR A 383 -9.04 -16.71 5.38
C TYR A 383 -8.57 -17.49 6.60
N ALA A 384 -7.34 -17.99 6.55
CA ALA A 384 -6.64 -18.36 7.78
C ALA A 384 -6.38 -17.12 8.63
N ALA A 385 -6.54 -17.22 9.95
CA ALA A 385 -6.51 -16.07 10.88
C ALA A 385 -5.24 -15.21 10.77
N ALA A 386 -4.09 -15.80 10.42
CA ALA A 386 -2.83 -15.05 10.25
C ALA A 386 -2.82 -14.13 9.04
N PHE A 387 -3.69 -14.33 8.07
CA PHE A 387 -3.76 -13.60 6.80
C PHE A 387 -4.95 -12.65 6.72
N ASP A 388 -5.94 -12.82 7.59
CA ASP A 388 -7.12 -11.98 7.68
C ASP A 388 -6.78 -10.63 8.34
N SER A 389 -7.25 -9.53 7.80
CA SER A 389 -7.19 -8.23 8.49
C SER A 389 -8.22 -8.13 9.62
N GLY A 390 -9.24 -9.02 9.58
CA GLY A 390 -10.33 -9.09 10.51
C GLY A 390 -11.70 -8.68 9.95
N ASP A 391 -11.74 -8.21 8.72
CA ASP A 391 -13.00 -7.92 8.01
C ASP A 391 -13.47 -9.10 7.15
N HIS A 392 -12.67 -10.17 7.07
CA HIS A 392 -12.92 -11.42 6.33
C HIS A 392 -12.96 -11.27 4.80
N LEU A 393 -12.46 -10.17 4.26
CA LEU A 393 -12.30 -9.90 2.83
C LEU A 393 -10.89 -9.45 2.49
N HIS A 394 -10.36 -8.46 3.22
CA HIS A 394 -9.06 -7.89 2.94
C HIS A 394 -7.97 -8.61 3.74
N PRO A 395 -6.81 -8.83 3.14
CA PRO A 395 -5.71 -9.48 3.85
C PRO A 395 -4.99 -8.52 4.79
N SER A 396 -4.39 -9.07 5.85
CA SER A 396 -3.37 -8.37 6.64
C SER A 396 -2.09 -8.18 5.81
N ASP A 397 -1.12 -7.40 6.31
CA ASP A 397 0.22 -7.29 5.68
C ASP A 397 0.85 -8.66 5.40
N THR A 398 0.63 -9.62 6.28
CA THR A 398 1.09 -11.00 6.11
C THR A 398 0.38 -11.70 4.96
N GLY A 399 -0.91 -11.47 4.80
CA GLY A 399 -1.69 -11.98 3.65
C GLY A 399 -1.25 -11.31 2.35
N MET A 400 -0.99 -10.01 2.35
CA MET A 400 -0.41 -9.30 1.21
C MET A 400 0.93 -9.89 0.78
N LYS A 401 1.78 -10.21 1.75
CA LYS A 401 3.05 -10.89 1.50
C LYS A 401 2.85 -12.29 0.92
N ALA A 402 1.89 -13.06 1.43
CA ALA A 402 1.59 -14.40 0.93
C ALA A 402 1.15 -14.38 -0.55
N PHE A 403 0.40 -13.37 -0.99
CA PHE A 403 0.07 -13.18 -2.40
C PHE A 403 1.30 -12.95 -3.26
N ALA A 404 2.13 -11.99 -2.88
CA ALA A 404 3.37 -11.74 -3.60
C ALA A 404 4.22 -13.01 -3.71
N ASP A 405 4.24 -13.82 -2.65
CA ASP A 405 5.00 -15.06 -2.58
C ASP A 405 4.42 -16.17 -3.48
N ALA A 406 3.14 -16.16 -3.77
CA ALA A 406 2.50 -17.11 -4.66
C ALA A 406 2.78 -16.85 -6.15
N VAL A 407 3.30 -15.66 -6.51
CA VAL A 407 3.66 -15.34 -7.90
C VAL A 407 4.97 -16.05 -8.29
N ASP A 408 4.96 -16.79 -9.40
CA ASP A 408 6.18 -17.34 -9.99
C ASP A 408 6.92 -16.25 -10.80
N LEU A 409 8.10 -15.85 -10.32
CA LEU A 409 8.88 -14.80 -10.98
C LEU A 409 9.40 -15.23 -12.35
N THR A 410 9.56 -16.54 -12.61
CA THR A 410 10.13 -17.05 -13.87
C THR A 410 9.15 -16.89 -15.04
N THR A 411 7.85 -16.77 -14.74
CA THR A 411 6.80 -16.64 -15.75
C THR A 411 6.49 -15.19 -16.14
N LEU A 412 7.00 -14.22 -15.39
CA LEU A 412 6.66 -12.80 -15.58
C LEU A 412 7.24 -12.19 -16.87
N GLY A 413 8.32 -12.74 -17.44
CA GLY A 413 8.95 -12.19 -18.66
C GLY A 413 9.57 -10.78 -18.49
N ALA A 414 9.37 -10.15 -17.35
CA ALA A 414 9.81 -8.80 -17.01
C ALA A 414 11.01 -8.77 -16.05
N ALA A 415 11.58 -9.92 -15.71
CA ALA A 415 12.78 -10.05 -14.89
C ALA A 415 13.64 -11.22 -15.39
N ARG A 416 14.92 -11.20 -15.06
CA ARG A 416 15.88 -12.23 -15.52
C ARG A 416 16.77 -12.70 -14.39
N ASP A 417 17.19 -13.96 -14.49
CA ASP A 417 18.11 -14.57 -13.54
C ASP A 417 17.69 -14.39 -12.08
N CYS A 418 16.41 -14.61 -11.79
CA CYS A 418 15.88 -14.53 -10.42
C CYS A 418 16.40 -15.69 -9.57
N PRO A 419 16.53 -15.49 -8.25
CA PRO A 419 16.83 -16.57 -7.33
C PRO A 419 15.79 -17.69 -7.42
N SER A 420 16.23 -18.94 -7.54
CA SER A 420 15.34 -20.11 -7.61
C SER A 420 15.07 -20.76 -6.28
N ALA A 421 15.84 -20.46 -5.22
CA ALA A 421 15.51 -20.88 -3.87
C ALA A 421 14.95 -19.72 -3.07
N ARG A 422 13.93 -20.01 -2.25
CA ARG A 422 13.21 -19.05 -1.42
C ARG A 422 13.27 -19.43 0.01
N VAL A 423 13.46 -18.44 0.87
CA VAL A 423 13.38 -18.60 2.32
C VAL A 423 12.10 -17.95 2.85
N ARG A 424 11.45 -18.63 3.80
CA ARG A 424 10.29 -18.11 4.54
C ARG A 424 10.45 -18.30 6.02
N LEU A 425 9.99 -17.32 6.79
CA LEU A 425 9.88 -17.40 8.24
C LEU A 425 8.46 -17.74 8.67
N THR A 426 8.36 -18.61 9.68
CA THR A 426 7.11 -18.93 10.38
C THR A 426 7.36 -19.04 11.89
N PRO A 427 6.37 -18.69 12.74
CA PRO A 427 5.07 -18.11 12.40
C PRO A 427 5.20 -16.70 11.81
N TYR A 428 4.21 -16.25 11.08
CA TYR A 428 4.21 -14.94 10.40
C TYR A 428 4.13 -13.74 11.36
N ARG A 429 3.59 -13.96 12.56
CA ARG A 429 3.51 -12.98 13.64
C ARG A 429 3.90 -13.64 14.95
N PRO A 430 5.19 -13.87 15.22
CA PRO A 430 5.61 -14.47 16.45
C PRO A 430 5.38 -13.51 17.62
N ALA A 431 4.80 -14.04 18.72
CA ALA A 431 4.77 -13.38 20.00
C ALA A 431 5.98 -13.81 20.81
N LEU A 432 6.75 -12.85 21.31
CA LEU A 432 7.94 -13.05 22.13
C LEU A 432 7.76 -12.36 23.47
N GLN A 433 8.39 -12.90 24.49
CA GLN A 433 8.41 -12.32 25.83
C GLN A 433 9.79 -11.75 26.13
N ALA A 434 9.86 -10.49 26.55
CA ALA A 434 11.12 -9.87 26.95
C ALA A 434 11.76 -10.64 28.12
N GLY A 435 12.99 -11.11 27.93
CA GLY A 435 13.71 -11.93 28.93
C GLY A 435 13.11 -13.32 29.18
N GLY A 436 12.23 -13.81 28.34
CA GLY A 436 11.61 -15.15 28.45
C GLY A 436 12.49 -16.26 27.89
N ASP A 437 11.96 -17.51 27.89
CA ASP A 437 12.67 -18.73 27.46
C ASP A 437 12.95 -18.81 25.95
N GLY A 438 12.52 -17.80 25.20
CA GLY A 438 12.63 -17.74 23.75
C GLY A 438 11.46 -18.40 23.03
N THR A 439 11.25 -17.97 21.77
CA THR A 439 10.17 -18.44 20.90
C THR A 439 10.76 -19.16 19.69
N ARG A 440 10.12 -20.25 19.30
CA ARG A 440 10.51 -21.00 18.10
C ARG A 440 10.12 -20.26 16.83
N ILE A 441 11.11 -20.01 15.99
CA ILE A 441 10.94 -19.46 14.64
C ILE A 441 11.55 -20.45 13.66
N THR A 442 10.82 -20.78 12.61
CA THR A 442 11.29 -21.71 11.59
C THR A 442 11.55 -20.96 10.29
N SER A 443 12.73 -21.15 9.72
CA SER A 443 13.07 -20.72 8.37
C SER A 443 12.99 -21.93 7.44
N THR A 444 12.10 -21.88 6.42
CA THR A 444 11.98 -22.93 5.40
C THR A 444 12.55 -22.43 4.09
N VAL A 445 13.53 -23.15 3.56
CA VAL A 445 14.12 -22.87 2.24
C VAL A 445 13.55 -23.87 1.23
N THR A 446 12.93 -23.38 0.16
CA THR A 446 12.34 -24.19 -0.91
C THR A 446 13.04 -23.87 -2.24
N ASN A 447 13.49 -24.90 -2.95
CA ASN A 447 13.95 -24.73 -4.32
C ASN A 447 12.74 -24.73 -5.27
N THR A 448 12.35 -23.57 -5.77
CA THR A 448 11.23 -23.38 -6.72
C THR A 448 11.68 -23.43 -8.18
N GLY A 449 12.99 -23.59 -8.44
CA GLY A 449 13.54 -23.61 -9.79
C GLY A 449 13.66 -25.02 -10.38
N PRO A 450 14.01 -25.10 -11.67
CA PRO A 450 14.15 -26.38 -12.39
C PRO A 450 15.47 -27.08 -12.15
N THR A 451 16.47 -26.41 -11.54
CA THR A 451 17.82 -26.97 -11.31
C THR A 451 18.11 -27.10 -9.83
N MET A 452 19.02 -28.00 -9.49
CA MET A 452 19.46 -28.20 -8.10
C MET A 452 20.18 -26.95 -7.58
N VAL A 453 19.84 -26.50 -6.37
CA VAL A 453 20.62 -25.51 -5.63
C VAL A 453 21.50 -26.20 -4.58
N THR A 454 22.70 -25.66 -4.35
CA THR A 454 23.70 -26.24 -3.45
C THR A 454 24.28 -25.22 -2.49
N GLN A 455 24.98 -25.68 -1.45
CA GLN A 455 25.65 -24.81 -0.46
C GLN A 455 24.71 -23.79 0.18
N VAL A 456 23.48 -24.22 0.50
CA VAL A 456 22.49 -23.34 1.14
C VAL A 456 22.92 -23.04 2.57
N SER A 457 23.00 -21.76 2.90
CA SER A 457 23.35 -21.26 4.24
C SER A 457 22.38 -20.17 4.66
N THR A 458 21.79 -20.33 5.85
CA THR A 458 20.76 -19.43 6.36
C THR A 458 21.20 -18.80 7.67
N ARG A 459 20.91 -17.53 7.87
CA ARG A 459 21.11 -16.80 9.13
C ARG A 459 19.90 -15.91 9.41
N LEU A 460 19.60 -15.67 10.68
CA LEU A 460 18.65 -14.65 11.09
C LEU A 460 19.34 -13.28 11.17
N ASP A 461 18.58 -12.23 10.89
CA ASP A 461 18.89 -10.84 11.18
C ASP A 461 17.93 -10.41 12.29
N LEU A 462 18.45 -10.09 13.43
CA LEU A 462 17.70 -9.77 14.64
C LEU A 462 17.97 -8.32 15.06
N PRO A 463 17.06 -7.69 15.82
CA PRO A 463 17.37 -6.46 16.55
C PRO A 463 18.61 -6.61 17.43
N ASP A 464 19.27 -5.50 17.71
CA ASP A 464 20.44 -5.48 18.58
C ASP A 464 20.12 -6.11 19.94
N SER A 465 21.09 -6.80 20.53
CA SER A 465 21.00 -7.51 21.82
C SER A 465 20.06 -8.73 21.87
N TRP A 466 19.35 -9.09 20.79
CA TRP A 466 18.60 -10.35 20.72
C TRP A 466 19.51 -11.52 20.38
N SER A 467 19.13 -12.72 20.77
CA SER A 467 19.86 -13.94 20.45
C SER A 467 19.01 -14.94 19.68
N ALA A 468 19.66 -15.77 18.87
CA ALA A 468 19.03 -16.88 18.19
C ALA A 468 19.92 -18.13 18.27
N GLU A 469 19.35 -19.22 18.77
CA GLU A 469 20.03 -20.52 18.83
C GLU A 469 19.39 -21.48 17.82
N PRO A 470 20.17 -21.96 16.82
CA PRO A 470 19.63 -22.93 15.86
C PRO A 470 19.52 -24.32 16.51
N ALA A 471 18.40 -24.99 16.26
CA ALA A 471 18.19 -26.38 16.74
C ALA A 471 19.00 -27.43 15.95
N GLY A 472 19.82 -27.02 14.97
CA GLY A 472 20.61 -27.90 14.11
C GLY A 472 21.54 -27.18 13.17
N SER A 473 21.97 -27.84 12.10
CA SER A 473 22.86 -27.25 11.10
C SER A 473 22.17 -26.15 10.30
N VAL A 474 22.73 -24.95 10.28
CA VAL A 474 22.28 -23.82 9.45
C VAL A 474 22.72 -23.93 7.98
N ARG A 475 23.32 -25.07 7.62
CA ARG A 475 23.79 -25.37 6.25
C ARG A 475 23.10 -26.60 5.71
N ILE A 476 22.52 -26.47 4.50
CA ILE A 476 21.91 -27.55 3.73
C ILE A 476 22.81 -27.79 2.54
N ARG A 477 23.18 -29.06 2.27
CA ARG A 477 24.12 -29.41 1.20
C ARG A 477 23.54 -29.10 -0.19
N SER A 478 22.31 -29.49 -0.41
CA SER A 478 21.61 -29.31 -1.68
C SER A 478 20.11 -29.44 -1.50
N LEU A 479 19.36 -28.84 -2.40
CA LEU A 479 17.92 -29.02 -2.57
C LEU A 479 17.63 -29.28 -4.06
N ALA A 480 16.97 -30.40 -4.35
CA ALA A 480 16.46 -30.71 -5.67
C ALA A 480 15.29 -29.77 -6.04
N PRO A 481 14.90 -29.69 -7.33
CA PRO A 481 13.69 -28.97 -7.73
C PRO A 481 12.47 -29.40 -6.92
N GLY A 482 11.72 -28.41 -6.35
CA GLY A 482 10.57 -28.63 -5.49
C GLY A 482 10.88 -29.07 -4.05
N GLU A 483 12.13 -29.38 -3.71
CA GLU A 483 12.53 -29.79 -2.37
C GLU A 483 12.58 -28.59 -1.40
N SER A 484 12.19 -28.84 -0.15
CA SER A 484 12.24 -27.86 0.94
C SER A 484 13.02 -28.43 2.13
N ALA A 485 13.68 -27.56 2.86
CA ALA A 485 14.30 -27.88 4.14
C ALA A 485 14.02 -26.77 5.16
N SER A 486 13.67 -27.17 6.38
CA SER A 486 13.34 -26.27 7.48
C SER A 486 14.42 -26.27 8.54
N LEU A 487 14.73 -25.07 9.04
CA LEU A 487 15.67 -24.84 10.14
C LEU A 487 14.90 -24.12 11.25
N THR A 488 14.94 -24.66 12.45
CA THR A 488 14.27 -24.09 13.62
C THR A 488 15.29 -23.32 14.48
N TRP A 489 14.86 -22.19 14.95
CA TRP A 489 15.63 -21.27 15.79
C TRP A 489 14.85 -21.01 17.08
N THR A 490 15.54 -20.93 18.22
CA THR A 490 14.98 -20.34 19.44
C THR A 490 15.45 -18.90 19.51
N VAL A 491 14.52 -17.94 19.33
CA VAL A 491 14.80 -16.50 19.35
C VAL A 491 14.40 -15.94 20.71
N THR A 492 15.33 -15.26 21.38
CA THR A 492 15.14 -14.66 22.70
C THR A 492 15.42 -13.17 22.63
N PRO A 493 14.42 -12.32 22.86
CA PRO A 493 14.64 -10.88 23.05
C PRO A 493 15.45 -10.62 24.33
N ALA A 494 16.23 -9.54 24.33
CA ALA A 494 16.86 -9.07 25.55
C ALA A 494 15.83 -8.75 26.65
N ALA A 495 16.20 -8.84 27.89
CA ALA A 495 15.31 -8.57 29.02
C ALA A 495 14.82 -7.09 29.04
N ASP A 496 15.62 -6.19 28.49
CA ASP A 496 15.33 -4.76 28.34
C ASP A 496 14.83 -4.40 26.92
N ALA A 497 14.49 -5.40 26.10
CA ALA A 497 13.93 -5.15 24.77
C ALA A 497 12.68 -4.26 24.87
N ALA A 498 12.61 -3.24 24.01
CA ALA A 498 11.44 -2.40 23.92
C ALA A 498 10.21 -3.25 23.55
N TRP A 499 9.07 -2.96 24.18
CA TRP A 499 7.82 -3.65 23.88
C TRP A 499 7.23 -3.15 22.56
N GLY A 500 6.45 -3.97 21.91
CA GLY A 500 5.83 -3.65 20.63
C GLY A 500 6.37 -4.47 19.46
N THR A 501 6.19 -3.94 18.26
CA THR A 501 6.50 -4.64 17.01
C THR A 501 7.97 -4.44 16.62
N HIS A 502 8.64 -5.55 16.31
CA HIS A 502 10.04 -5.60 15.85
C HIS A 502 10.15 -6.49 14.61
N GLU A 503 10.95 -6.12 13.66
CA GLU A 503 11.22 -6.95 12.49
C GLU A 503 12.29 -8.01 12.83
N ILE A 504 11.99 -9.28 12.50
CA ILE A 504 12.93 -10.40 12.48
C ILE A 504 13.15 -10.76 11.02
N GLY A 505 14.40 -10.65 10.54
CA GLY A 505 14.79 -11.01 9.19
C GLY A 505 15.46 -12.37 9.11
N VAL A 506 15.47 -12.95 7.90
CA VAL A 506 16.30 -14.10 7.54
C VAL A 506 16.96 -13.85 6.19
N ARG A 507 18.23 -14.21 6.08
CA ARG A 507 18.97 -14.23 4.80
C ARG A 507 19.50 -15.61 4.50
N THR A 508 19.28 -16.03 3.26
CA THR A 508 19.78 -17.29 2.74
C THR A 508 20.67 -17.02 1.55
N SER A 509 21.83 -17.68 1.50
CA SER A 509 22.72 -17.74 0.34
C SER A 509 22.81 -19.16 -0.18
N PHE A 510 22.89 -19.34 -1.49
CA PHE A 510 22.99 -20.63 -2.15
C PHE A 510 23.73 -20.51 -3.49
N VAL A 511 24.19 -21.62 -4.03
CA VAL A 511 24.78 -21.68 -5.37
C VAL A 511 23.75 -22.24 -6.34
N GLN A 512 23.45 -21.46 -7.38
CA GLN A 512 22.60 -21.79 -8.53
C GLN A 512 23.38 -21.56 -9.81
N ASP A 513 23.45 -22.57 -10.68
CA ASP A 513 24.17 -22.49 -11.97
C ASP A 513 25.59 -21.93 -11.84
N GLY A 514 26.32 -22.38 -10.80
CA GLY A 514 27.69 -21.95 -10.49
C GLY A 514 27.84 -20.54 -9.93
N ARG A 515 26.76 -19.82 -9.66
CA ARG A 515 26.75 -18.45 -9.09
C ARG A 515 26.14 -18.43 -7.71
N THR A 516 26.72 -17.62 -6.82
CA THR A 516 26.10 -17.37 -5.51
C THR A 516 24.90 -16.45 -5.68
N ARG A 517 23.74 -16.92 -5.22
CA ARG A 517 22.48 -16.18 -5.15
C ARG A 517 22.08 -15.97 -3.70
N ARG A 518 21.15 -15.03 -3.47
CA ARG A 518 20.61 -14.72 -2.14
C ARG A 518 19.11 -14.53 -2.22
N ASP A 519 18.45 -14.89 -1.13
CA ASP A 519 17.05 -14.58 -0.87
C ASP A 519 16.88 -14.20 0.59
N SER A 520 15.85 -13.42 0.91
CA SER A 520 15.57 -12.95 2.26
C SER A 520 14.09 -12.88 2.51
N ASP A 521 13.72 -13.01 3.78
CA ASP A 521 12.37 -12.85 4.28
C ASP A 521 12.39 -12.12 5.62
N SER A 522 11.27 -11.52 6.02
CA SER A 522 11.11 -10.95 7.34
C SER A 522 9.67 -11.11 7.85
N VAL A 523 9.52 -11.09 9.16
CA VAL A 523 8.24 -11.14 9.87
C VAL A 523 8.24 -10.11 11.00
N ASP A 524 7.07 -9.55 11.28
CA ASP A 524 6.87 -8.65 12.42
C ASP A 524 6.58 -9.48 13.68
N ALA A 525 7.50 -9.41 14.62
CA ALA A 525 7.39 -10.04 15.94
C ALA A 525 6.88 -9.04 16.96
N THR A 526 5.95 -9.43 17.82
CA THR A 526 5.48 -8.59 18.91
C THR A 526 6.15 -9.03 20.22
N VAL A 527 6.90 -8.10 20.85
CA VAL A 527 7.48 -8.31 22.17
C VAL A 527 6.51 -7.81 23.23
N THR A 528 6.15 -8.70 24.15
CA THR A 528 5.29 -8.39 25.31
C THR A 528 6.07 -8.56 26.61
N PRO A 529 5.74 -7.79 27.67
CA PRO A 529 6.31 -8.01 29.00
C PRO A 529 5.62 -9.18 29.73
N THR A 530 6.14 -9.53 30.91
CA THR A 530 5.39 -10.20 31.96
C THR A 530 4.54 -9.19 32.73
N PRO A 531 3.34 -9.57 33.23
CA PRO A 531 2.58 -8.73 34.14
C PRO A 531 3.39 -8.25 35.34
N SER A 532 3.28 -6.97 35.69
CA SER A 532 3.96 -6.33 36.79
C SER A 532 3.10 -5.22 37.38
N GLU A 533 3.47 -4.73 38.56
CA GLU A 533 2.75 -3.62 39.20
C GLU A 533 2.96 -2.30 38.44
N VAL A 534 1.88 -1.54 38.30
CA VAL A 534 1.90 -0.15 37.79
C VAL A 534 2.24 0.76 38.99
N ARG A 535 3.23 1.65 38.81
CA ARG A 535 3.78 2.49 39.87
C ARG A 535 3.18 3.89 39.84
N ALA A 536 3.03 4.48 41.02
CA ALA A 536 2.65 5.87 41.14
C ALA A 536 3.54 6.79 40.27
N PRO A 537 2.99 7.88 39.72
CA PRO A 537 1.64 8.41 39.95
C PRO A 537 0.51 7.72 39.13
N TYR A 538 0.82 6.71 38.31
CA TYR A 538 -0.16 6.01 37.52
C TYR A 538 -1.03 5.10 38.38
N LEU A 539 -2.32 5.05 38.03
CA LEU A 539 -3.35 4.24 38.66
C LEU A 539 -3.93 3.25 37.63
N THR A 540 -4.67 2.26 38.10
CA THR A 540 -5.35 1.29 37.25
C THR A 540 -6.81 1.19 37.59
N THR A 541 -7.67 1.02 36.57
CA THR A 541 -9.11 0.75 36.74
C THR A 541 -9.60 -0.19 35.64
N ALA A 542 -10.72 -0.86 35.90
CA ALA A 542 -11.38 -1.68 34.89
C ALA A 542 -12.88 -1.79 35.15
N THR A 543 -13.63 -1.84 34.07
CA THR A 543 -15.09 -2.11 34.05
C THR A 543 -15.40 -3.48 33.42
N THR A 544 -14.38 -4.24 33.00
CA THR A 544 -14.53 -5.58 32.41
C THR A 544 -14.86 -6.65 33.46
N THR A 545 -15.51 -7.71 33.05
CA THR A 545 -15.78 -8.88 33.92
C THR A 545 -14.54 -9.79 34.08
N GLU A 546 -13.65 -9.79 33.10
CA GLU A 546 -12.37 -10.49 33.15
C GLU A 546 -11.36 -9.69 33.99
N GLN A 547 -10.54 -10.38 34.77
CA GLN A 547 -9.51 -9.74 35.59
C GLN A 547 -8.38 -9.21 34.69
N PRO A 548 -8.19 -7.90 34.61
CA PRO A 548 -7.13 -7.30 33.81
C PRO A 548 -5.77 -7.55 34.47
N GLN A 549 -4.72 -7.53 33.62
CA GLN A 549 -3.34 -7.49 34.06
C GLN A 549 -2.65 -6.27 33.47
N TYR A 550 -1.58 -5.84 34.10
CA TYR A 550 -0.85 -4.65 33.71
C TYR A 550 0.65 -4.89 33.77
N ALA A 551 1.42 -4.08 33.07
CA ALA A 551 2.86 -3.97 33.29
C ALA A 551 3.32 -2.54 33.00
N GLN A 552 4.38 -2.14 33.70
CA GLN A 552 5.06 -0.86 33.48
C GLN A 552 6.57 -1.04 33.48
N ASN A 553 7.24 -0.43 32.49
CA ASN A 553 8.69 -0.30 32.43
C ASN A 553 9.06 1.12 32.00
N GLY A 554 9.39 1.99 32.94
CA GLY A 554 9.58 3.42 32.66
C GLY A 554 8.32 4.05 32.09
N GLY A 555 8.41 4.57 30.87
CA GLY A 555 7.29 5.15 30.11
C GLY A 555 6.54 4.18 29.20
N GLN A 556 6.84 2.87 29.27
CA GLN A 556 6.12 1.83 28.54
C GLN A 556 5.07 1.18 29.44
N PHE A 557 3.89 0.91 28.86
CA PHE A 557 2.76 0.30 29.56
C PHE A 557 2.19 -0.84 28.72
N ALA A 558 1.74 -1.90 29.41
CA ALA A 558 0.97 -2.99 28.81
C ALA A 558 -0.34 -3.17 29.59
N ILE A 559 -1.43 -3.38 28.88
CA ILE A 559 -2.77 -3.62 29.42
C ILE A 559 -3.30 -4.90 28.80
N TRP A 560 -3.49 -5.94 29.62
CA TRP A 560 -4.25 -7.13 29.24
C TRP A 560 -5.70 -6.91 29.64
N ALA A 561 -6.57 -6.77 28.66
CA ALA A 561 -7.96 -6.45 28.87
C ALA A 561 -8.88 -7.54 28.30
N GLY A 562 -9.98 -7.81 29.00
CA GLY A 562 -11.17 -8.42 28.44
C GLY A 562 -12.15 -7.37 27.94
N GLY A 563 -13.45 -7.64 28.08
CA GLY A 563 -14.52 -6.71 27.78
C GLY A 563 -15.26 -6.98 26.47
N GLN A 564 -16.57 -6.77 26.51
CA GLN A 564 -17.46 -7.04 25.37
C GLN A 564 -17.40 -5.96 24.32
N ASP A 565 -17.25 -4.69 24.71
CA ASP A 565 -17.01 -3.55 23.82
C ASP A 565 -16.67 -2.29 24.62
N LEU A 566 -16.14 -1.29 23.91
CA LEU A 566 -15.97 0.09 24.35
C LEU A 566 -16.69 0.98 23.34
N SER A 567 -17.98 1.25 23.60
CA SER A 567 -18.88 1.95 22.68
C SER A 567 -20.11 2.48 23.42
N GLY A 568 -21.07 3.10 22.71
CA GLY A 568 -22.28 3.66 23.27
C GLY A 568 -23.23 2.67 23.96
N TRP A 569 -23.13 1.37 23.65
CA TRP A 569 -23.98 0.35 24.26
C TRP A 569 -23.28 -0.47 25.35
N LYS A 570 -21.94 -0.41 25.39
CA LYS A 570 -21.09 -1.09 26.39
C LYS A 570 -19.84 -0.25 26.68
N ASP A 571 -19.53 -0.05 27.93
CA ASP A 571 -18.29 0.56 28.40
C ASP A 571 -17.51 -0.44 29.27
N GLU A 572 -16.89 -1.42 28.60
CA GLU A 572 -16.06 -2.43 29.25
C GLU A 572 -14.60 -2.29 28.79
N LYS A 573 -13.79 -1.72 29.66
CA LYS A 573 -12.37 -1.41 29.42
C LYS A 573 -11.49 -1.76 30.60
N ALA A 574 -10.19 -1.88 30.36
CA ALA A 574 -9.15 -1.74 31.35
C ALA A 574 -8.31 -0.49 31.04
N ALA A 575 -7.85 0.21 32.04
CA ALA A 575 -7.11 1.46 31.88
C ALA A 575 -5.92 1.58 32.82
N VAL A 576 -4.87 2.26 32.34
CA VAL A 576 -3.80 2.87 33.15
C VAL A 576 -3.91 4.37 32.95
N TYR A 577 -4.04 5.13 34.06
CA TYR A 577 -4.39 6.54 34.00
C TYR A 577 -3.69 7.39 35.05
N LEU A 578 -3.73 8.69 34.85
CA LEU A 578 -3.36 9.72 35.83
C LEU A 578 -4.64 10.44 36.29
N ALA A 579 -4.85 10.48 37.57
CA ALA A 579 -5.95 11.27 38.14
C ALA A 579 -5.64 12.77 38.02
N ASP A 580 -6.67 13.57 37.78
CA ASP A 580 -6.59 15.05 37.67
C ASP A 580 -5.51 15.53 36.68
N ALA A 581 -5.31 14.80 35.55
CA ALA A 581 -4.23 15.06 34.61
C ALA A 581 -4.71 15.61 33.24
N ALA A 582 -6.01 15.77 33.06
CA ALA A 582 -6.61 16.38 31.86
C ALA A 582 -7.17 17.78 32.21
N PRO A 583 -6.38 18.86 32.07
CA PRO A 583 -6.84 20.22 32.40
C PRO A 583 -7.96 20.65 31.45
N PRO A 584 -8.74 21.68 31.82
CA PRO A 584 -9.84 22.22 30.98
C PRO A 584 -9.36 22.70 29.59
N SER A 585 -8.11 23.09 29.47
CA SER A 585 -7.46 23.37 28.18
C SER A 585 -6.13 22.64 28.18
N GLY A 586 -5.99 21.63 27.29
CA GLY A 586 -4.80 20.81 27.29
C GLY A 586 -4.83 19.67 26.29
N THR A 587 -3.78 18.87 26.31
CA THR A 587 -3.54 17.79 25.35
C THR A 587 -3.17 16.51 26.06
N VAL A 588 -3.77 15.40 25.66
CA VAL A 588 -3.41 14.03 26.05
C VAL A 588 -2.88 13.30 24.83
N THR A 589 -1.71 12.69 24.94
CA THR A 589 -1.05 11.97 23.84
C THR A 589 -0.53 10.61 24.31
N ALA A 590 -0.64 9.59 23.49
CA ALA A 590 0.06 8.32 23.65
C ALA A 590 0.37 7.68 22.30
N ARG A 591 1.35 6.78 22.28
CA ARG A 591 1.58 5.91 21.14
C ARG A 591 1.17 4.48 21.47
N VAL A 592 0.32 3.89 20.64
CA VAL A 592 0.01 2.46 20.63
C VAL A 592 1.10 1.76 19.80
N VAL A 593 1.98 1.02 20.44
CA VAL A 593 3.14 0.39 19.78
C VAL A 593 2.88 -1.04 19.33
N GLY A 594 1.78 -1.63 19.76
CA GLY A 594 1.36 -2.96 19.33
C GLY A 594 0.11 -3.43 20.05
N GLN A 595 -0.54 -4.43 19.44
CA GLN A 595 -1.68 -5.12 20.03
C GLN A 595 -1.63 -6.59 19.62
N THR A 596 -1.90 -7.51 20.54
CA THR A 596 -1.81 -8.96 20.30
C THR A 596 -2.83 -9.72 21.15
N GLY A 597 -3.09 -10.98 20.80
CA GLY A 597 -4.08 -11.83 21.49
C GLY A 597 -5.53 -11.45 21.19
N SER A 598 -5.77 -10.60 20.18
CA SER A 598 -7.04 -9.92 19.98
C SER A 598 -7.79 -10.43 18.77
N GLY A 599 -9.14 -10.37 18.84
CA GLY A 599 -9.97 -10.29 17.65
C GLY A 599 -9.76 -8.97 16.90
N PRO A 600 -10.21 -8.88 15.64
CA PRO A 600 -9.99 -7.69 14.80
C PRO A 600 -10.68 -6.42 15.33
N SER A 601 -11.71 -6.59 16.16
CA SER A 601 -12.48 -5.49 16.75
C SER A 601 -11.86 -4.94 18.04
N ALA A 602 -10.84 -5.61 18.60
CA ALA A 602 -10.23 -5.17 19.86
C ALA A 602 -9.67 -3.77 19.76
N LYS A 603 -9.92 -2.96 20.78
CA LYS A 603 -9.64 -1.51 20.82
C LYS A 603 -8.48 -1.21 21.76
N ALA A 604 -7.61 -0.31 21.33
CA ALA A 604 -6.55 0.28 22.15
C ALA A 604 -6.50 1.79 21.89
N GLY A 605 -6.36 2.61 22.93
CA GLY A 605 -6.36 4.05 22.73
C GLY A 605 -6.18 4.88 23.99
N ILE A 606 -6.63 6.12 23.94
CA ILE A 606 -6.58 7.10 25.04
C ILE A 606 -7.96 7.58 25.39
N ALA A 607 -8.16 7.91 26.67
CA ALA A 607 -9.41 8.40 27.21
C ALA A 607 -9.21 9.61 28.13
N VAL A 608 -10.20 10.50 28.16
CA VAL A 608 -10.35 11.58 29.11
C VAL A 608 -11.77 11.49 29.67
N ALA A 609 -11.91 11.61 30.98
CA ALA A 609 -13.19 11.70 31.68
C ALA A 609 -13.07 12.58 32.92
N ASN A 610 -14.18 13.06 33.49
CA ASN A 610 -14.15 13.71 34.80
C ASN A 610 -13.62 12.74 35.86
N ASP A 611 -13.95 11.44 35.77
CA ASP A 611 -13.44 10.35 36.60
C ASP A 611 -13.48 9.05 35.79
N LEU A 612 -12.31 8.47 35.46
CA LEU A 612 -12.19 7.22 34.69
C LEU A 612 -12.61 5.97 35.48
N THR A 613 -12.73 6.07 36.80
CA THR A 613 -13.22 4.99 37.68
C THR A 613 -14.73 4.96 37.81
N ALA A 614 -15.38 6.07 37.48
CA ALA A 614 -16.83 6.25 37.51
C ALA A 614 -17.30 6.79 36.13
N PRO A 615 -17.50 5.95 35.11
CA PRO A 615 -17.86 6.38 33.77
C PRO A 615 -19.08 7.32 33.72
N GLU A 616 -20.02 7.17 34.67
CA GLU A 616 -21.23 8.03 34.81
C GLU A 616 -20.91 9.45 35.30
N ALA A 617 -19.64 9.76 35.62
CA ALA A 617 -19.27 11.12 36.08
C ALA A 617 -19.24 12.14 34.91
N GLY A 618 -19.40 11.73 33.68
CA GLY A 618 -19.46 12.59 32.49
C GLY A 618 -18.07 13.09 32.04
N GLY A 619 -18.08 14.01 31.08
CA GLY A 619 -16.86 14.56 30.49
C GLY A 619 -16.07 13.54 29.65
N TYR A 620 -16.71 12.48 29.16
CA TYR A 620 -16.08 11.30 28.63
C TYR A 620 -15.83 11.39 27.13
N ALA A 621 -14.57 11.25 26.75
CA ALA A 621 -14.11 11.21 25.38
C ALA A 621 -13.02 10.14 25.22
N VAL A 622 -13.11 9.32 24.19
CA VAL A 622 -12.22 8.21 23.93
C VAL A 622 -11.80 8.21 22.46
N LEU A 623 -10.50 8.14 22.21
CA LEU A 623 -9.95 7.91 20.88
C LEU A 623 -9.26 6.56 20.86
N THR A 624 -9.80 5.63 20.11
CA THR A 624 -9.27 4.28 19.97
C THR A 624 -8.91 3.94 18.53
N MET A 625 -8.19 2.84 18.38
CA MET A 625 -7.94 2.19 17.13
C MET A 625 -8.21 0.70 17.23
N SER A 626 -8.70 0.11 16.13
CA SER A 626 -8.89 -1.33 15.97
C SER A 626 -8.54 -1.74 14.53
N ALA A 627 -8.21 -3.03 14.33
CA ALA A 627 -7.93 -3.51 12.98
C ALA A 627 -9.17 -3.45 12.07
N ARG A 628 -10.37 -3.65 12.65
CA ARG A 628 -11.64 -3.70 11.90
C ARG A 628 -12.21 -2.32 11.58
N PHE A 629 -12.23 -1.42 12.56
CA PHE A 629 -12.95 -0.14 12.42
C PHE A 629 -12.01 1.05 12.18
N GLY A 630 -10.69 0.81 12.24
CA GLY A 630 -9.72 1.89 12.13
C GLY A 630 -9.71 2.77 13.39
N LEU A 631 -9.65 4.08 13.18
CA LEU A 631 -9.69 5.08 14.23
C LEU A 631 -11.14 5.39 14.60
N GLU A 632 -11.44 5.38 15.90
CA GLU A 632 -12.77 5.64 16.43
C GLU A 632 -12.69 6.70 17.53
N PHE A 633 -13.38 7.83 17.31
CA PHE A 633 -13.56 8.87 18.32
C PHE A 633 -14.98 8.80 18.85
N LEU A 634 -15.12 8.48 20.11
CA LEU A 634 -16.38 8.29 20.82
C LEU A 634 -16.50 9.32 21.93
N THR A 635 -17.68 9.92 22.12
CA THR A 635 -17.89 10.94 23.12
C THR A 635 -19.28 10.84 23.77
N ASP A 636 -19.36 11.31 25.02
CA ASP A 636 -20.57 11.59 25.76
C ASP A 636 -21.11 12.95 25.32
N SER A 637 -22.04 12.98 24.38
CA SER A 637 -22.52 14.22 23.75
C SER A 637 -23.74 14.83 24.47
N ASP A 638 -24.45 14.05 25.26
CA ASP A 638 -25.61 14.51 26.01
C ASP A 638 -25.35 14.72 27.51
N GLY A 639 -24.18 14.27 28.01
CA GLY A 639 -23.73 14.51 29.37
C GLY A 639 -24.20 13.46 30.37
N ASP A 640 -24.67 12.29 29.91
CA ASP A 640 -25.17 11.22 30.79
C ASP A 640 -24.06 10.26 31.25
N GLY A 641 -22.83 10.50 30.81
CA GLY A 641 -21.63 9.71 31.12
C GLY A 641 -21.44 8.49 30.24
N LYS A 642 -22.23 8.32 29.19
CA LYS A 642 -22.07 7.24 28.21
C LYS A 642 -21.53 7.76 26.88
N LEU A 643 -20.83 6.88 26.17
CA LEU A 643 -20.35 7.16 24.80
C LEU A 643 -21.51 6.99 23.82
N ASP A 644 -22.16 8.07 23.42
CA ASP A 644 -23.37 8.07 22.60
C ASP A 644 -23.16 8.54 21.16
N THR A 645 -21.98 9.11 20.85
CA THR A 645 -21.61 9.49 19.48
C THR A 645 -20.37 8.75 19.01
N TRP A 646 -20.31 8.55 17.71
CA TRP A 646 -19.18 7.94 17.03
C TRP A 646 -18.79 8.79 15.82
N ALA A 647 -17.52 9.04 15.68
CA ALA A 647 -16.91 9.61 14.48
C ALA A 647 -15.56 8.93 14.24
N GLY A 648 -15.20 8.74 12.99
CA GLY A 648 -13.93 8.12 12.66
C GLY A 648 -13.98 7.35 11.35
N GLY A 649 -13.07 6.43 11.17
CA GLY A 649 -12.87 5.65 9.97
C GLY A 649 -11.41 5.70 9.52
N GLY A 650 -11.15 5.13 8.34
CA GLY A 650 -9.80 5.05 7.80
C GLY A 650 -9.05 3.79 8.23
N SER A 651 -7.77 3.71 7.87
CA SER A 651 -6.93 2.56 8.19
C SER A 651 -6.34 2.67 9.59
N SER A 652 -6.37 1.59 10.35
CA SER A 652 -5.58 1.47 11.57
C SER A 652 -4.19 0.91 11.25
N TYR A 653 -3.17 1.39 11.94
CA TYR A 653 -1.79 0.94 11.78
C TYR A 653 -1.03 1.03 13.09
N HIS A 654 -0.10 0.11 13.31
CA HIS A 654 0.80 0.15 14.45
C HIS A 654 2.25 0.35 13.97
N PRO A 655 3.05 1.17 14.65
CA PRO A 655 2.69 2.02 15.77
C PRO A 655 1.84 3.22 15.34
N ALA A 656 0.91 3.67 16.21
CA ALA A 656 0.08 4.83 15.96
C ALA A 656 0.13 5.81 17.16
N TRP A 657 0.31 7.07 16.85
CA TRP A 657 0.19 8.15 17.81
C TRP A 657 -1.24 8.66 17.85
N LEU A 658 -1.80 8.77 19.04
CA LEU A 658 -3.14 9.28 19.31
C LEU A 658 -3.04 10.54 20.15
N LYS A 659 -3.87 11.54 19.85
CA LYS A 659 -3.90 12.81 20.57
C LYS A 659 -5.34 13.30 20.74
N LEU A 660 -5.72 13.64 21.96
CA LEU A 660 -6.92 14.38 22.31
C LEU A 660 -6.54 15.79 22.76
N VAL A 661 -7.13 16.79 22.14
CA VAL A 661 -7.01 18.20 22.55
C VAL A 661 -8.34 18.60 23.14
N ARG A 662 -8.32 19.13 24.38
CA ARG A 662 -9.47 19.65 25.08
C ARG A 662 -9.39 21.17 25.16
N ASP A 663 -10.50 21.86 24.89
CA ASP A 663 -10.69 23.29 25.16
C ASP A 663 -12.08 23.49 25.76
N GLY A 664 -12.15 23.53 27.09
CA GLY A 664 -13.40 23.51 27.84
C GLY A 664 -14.20 22.22 27.58
N SER A 665 -15.35 22.36 26.96
CA SER A 665 -16.21 21.26 26.52
C SER A 665 -15.93 20.81 25.08
N ALA A 666 -15.08 21.51 24.32
CA ALA A 666 -14.72 21.14 22.96
C ALA A 666 -13.54 20.15 22.97
N TYR A 667 -13.68 19.07 22.21
CA TYR A 667 -12.64 18.06 22.03
C TYR A 667 -12.30 17.90 20.56
N SER A 668 -11.02 17.76 20.27
CA SER A 668 -10.50 17.43 18.94
C SER A 668 -9.60 16.21 19.02
N ALA A 669 -9.88 15.20 18.21
CA ALA A 669 -9.14 13.96 18.13
C ALA A 669 -8.19 13.97 16.92
N TYR A 670 -6.96 13.52 17.11
CA TYR A 670 -5.94 13.44 16.07
C TYR A 670 -5.19 12.11 16.13
N ALA A 671 -4.72 11.64 14.96
CA ALA A 671 -3.81 10.51 14.84
C ALA A 671 -2.59 10.88 14.01
N SER A 672 -1.48 10.17 14.23
CA SER A 672 -0.24 10.34 13.48
C SER A 672 0.52 9.02 13.38
N SER A 673 1.25 8.79 12.29
CA SER A 673 2.15 7.64 12.13
C SER A 673 3.55 7.90 12.71
N ASP A 674 3.96 9.17 12.87
CA ASP A 674 5.31 9.58 13.24
C ASP A 674 5.35 10.45 14.53
N GLY A 675 4.18 10.86 15.05
CA GLY A 675 4.08 11.75 16.20
C GLY A 675 4.33 13.23 15.90
N THR A 676 4.59 13.59 14.65
CA THR A 676 4.90 14.96 14.21
C THR A 676 3.84 15.53 13.28
N ALA A 677 3.45 14.78 12.26
CA ALA A 677 2.37 15.13 11.32
C ALA A 677 1.04 14.57 11.82
N TRP A 678 0.13 15.45 12.26
CA TRP A 678 -1.14 15.09 12.87
C TRP A 678 -2.31 15.26 11.92
N GLN A 679 -3.07 14.20 11.72
CA GLN A 679 -4.33 14.22 10.98
C GLN A 679 -5.49 14.32 11.99
N GLN A 680 -6.39 15.28 11.76
CA GLN A 680 -7.62 15.38 12.57
C GLN A 680 -8.56 14.24 12.22
N VAL A 681 -8.97 13.48 13.23
CA VAL A 681 -9.95 12.40 13.11
C VAL A 681 -11.37 12.97 13.19
N ALA A 682 -11.65 13.75 14.24
CA ALA A 682 -12.96 14.36 14.43
C ALA A 682 -12.89 15.46 15.50
N THR A 683 -14.02 16.18 15.65
CA THR A 683 -14.28 17.11 16.76
C THR A 683 -15.63 16.81 17.39
N ALA A 684 -15.77 17.07 18.68
CA ALA A 684 -17.04 16.93 19.40
C ALA A 684 -17.15 17.95 20.52
N THR A 685 -18.40 18.18 21.00
CA THR A 685 -18.68 18.91 22.24
C THR A 685 -19.14 17.91 23.26
N VAL A 686 -18.55 17.96 24.45
CA VAL A 686 -18.88 17.13 25.62
C VAL A 686 -19.38 18.06 26.74
N PRO A 687 -20.69 18.29 26.85
CA PRO A 687 -21.27 19.36 27.72
C PRO A 687 -20.97 19.16 29.20
N SER A 688 -20.84 17.91 29.64
CA SER A 688 -20.57 17.52 31.03
C SER A 688 -19.10 17.63 31.45
N ALA A 689 -18.20 17.97 30.53
CA ALA A 689 -16.78 18.13 30.84
C ALA A 689 -16.57 19.31 31.81
N SER A 690 -16.08 19.05 33.00
CA SER A 690 -15.92 20.05 34.06
C SER A 690 -14.55 19.92 34.75
N GLY A 691 -13.98 21.06 35.12
CA GLY A 691 -12.74 21.09 35.89
C GLY A 691 -11.57 20.31 35.25
N THR A 692 -10.64 19.87 36.06
CA THR A 692 -9.57 18.93 35.68
C THR A 692 -10.12 17.51 35.78
N GLY A 693 -9.93 16.72 34.77
CA GLY A 693 -10.36 15.31 34.70
C GLY A 693 -9.19 14.33 34.66
N ASP A 694 -9.50 13.06 34.61
CA ASP A 694 -8.55 11.97 34.45
C ASP A 694 -8.14 11.80 32.98
N ALA A 695 -6.89 11.37 32.77
CA ALA A 695 -6.35 11.02 31.45
C ALA A 695 -5.68 9.66 31.48
N GLY A 696 -5.98 8.79 30.52
CA GLY A 696 -5.41 7.44 30.54
C GLY A 696 -5.31 6.75 29.19
N MET A 697 -4.60 5.63 29.20
CA MET A 697 -4.52 4.62 28.15
C MET A 697 -5.59 3.55 28.41
N VAL A 698 -6.33 3.13 27.40
CA VAL A 698 -7.45 2.19 27.54
C VAL A 698 -7.32 1.03 26.54
N ALA A 699 -7.84 -0.14 26.94
CA ALA A 699 -7.96 -1.30 26.09
C ALA A 699 -9.26 -2.07 26.34
N SER A 700 -9.84 -2.67 25.28
CA SER A 700 -10.97 -3.59 25.35
C SER A 700 -10.81 -4.70 24.31
N ALA A 701 -11.10 -5.95 24.68
CA ALA A 701 -10.98 -7.09 23.77
C ALA A 701 -12.09 -7.13 22.71
N VAL A 702 -13.21 -6.46 22.97
CA VAL A 702 -14.42 -6.54 22.12
C VAL A 702 -14.82 -7.97 21.85
N ASN A 703 -15.01 -8.75 22.95
CA ASN A 703 -15.12 -10.20 22.92
C ASN A 703 -16.56 -10.73 22.96
N LEU A 704 -17.55 -9.91 22.53
CA LEU A 704 -18.98 -10.25 22.57
C LEU A 704 -19.26 -11.65 21.95
N ASP A 705 -18.66 -11.92 20.79
CA ASP A 705 -18.84 -13.16 20.07
C ASP A 705 -17.88 -14.29 20.54
N HIS A 706 -16.91 -13.95 21.39
CA HIS A 706 -15.87 -14.85 21.91
C HIS A 706 -15.59 -14.59 23.39
N PRO A 707 -16.54 -14.91 24.30
CA PRO A 707 -16.38 -14.67 25.74
C PRO A 707 -15.10 -15.28 26.29
N GLY A 708 -14.37 -14.49 27.11
CA GLY A 708 -13.09 -14.87 27.69
C GLY A 708 -11.87 -14.62 26.80
N GLN A 709 -12.05 -14.17 25.56
CA GLN A 709 -10.93 -13.66 24.76
C GLN A 709 -10.40 -12.36 25.36
N THR A 710 -9.07 -12.23 25.41
CA THR A 710 -8.39 -11.02 25.91
C THR A 710 -7.53 -10.40 24.83
N THR A 711 -7.27 -9.10 24.96
CA THR A 711 -6.30 -8.35 24.16
C THR A 711 -5.13 -7.91 25.01
N THR A 712 -3.94 -7.81 24.44
CA THR A 712 -2.80 -7.12 25.06
C THR A 712 -2.49 -5.88 24.25
N ALA A 713 -2.71 -4.71 24.82
CA ALA A 713 -2.38 -3.42 24.21
C ALA A 713 -1.08 -2.89 24.82
N LEU A 714 -0.17 -2.43 23.97
CA LEU A 714 1.15 -1.93 24.34
C LEU A 714 1.25 -0.44 24.01
N PHE A 715 1.70 0.35 24.97
CA PHE A 715 1.78 1.80 24.86
C PHE A 715 3.14 2.32 25.27
N ASP A 716 3.52 3.47 24.70
CA ASP A 716 4.59 4.34 25.20
C ASP A 716 4.24 5.82 24.98
N SER A 717 5.16 6.70 25.40
CA SER A 717 5.07 8.15 25.16
C SER A 717 3.75 8.79 25.64
N PHE A 718 3.14 8.21 26.68
CA PHE A 718 1.97 8.81 27.29
C PHE A 718 2.35 10.13 27.98
N SER A 719 1.63 11.20 27.65
CA SER A 719 1.85 12.53 28.21
C SER A 719 0.60 13.36 28.26
N THR A 720 0.56 14.28 29.21
CA THR A 720 -0.48 15.31 29.36
C THR A 720 0.19 16.68 29.43
N HIS A 721 -0.34 17.67 28.72
CA HIS A 721 0.19 19.03 28.68
C HIS A 721 -0.95 20.04 28.72
N GLU A 722 -0.72 21.22 29.38
CA GLU A 722 -1.59 22.39 29.33
C GLU A 722 -1.48 23.12 27.98
#